data_912ba6fdbadc44f54c8a4d519fd305ba
#
_entry.id   912ba6fdbadc44f54c8a4d519fd305ba
#
_cell.length_a   1.000
_cell.length_b   1.000
_cell.length_c   1.000
_cell.angle_alpha   90.00
_cell.angle_beta   90.00
_cell.angle_gamma   90.00
#
_symmetry.space_group_name_H-M   'P 1'
#
loop_
_entity.id
_entity.type
_entity.pdbx_description
1 polymer ?
#
loop_
_entity_poly.entity_id
_entity_poly.type
_entity_poly.pdbx_seq_one_letter_code
_entity_poly.pdbx_strand_id
1 'polypeptide(L)'
;LPTTLSIFGYVEVFFVNEIGLPFNYGTIFSAILLILTVYYLLNKSFKKNNYILNTITLCITFIFIGFSSWLMIPIRSNANTVINENAPSDARSLLAYYNLEQYPDTYLFRGPMYSDIYSGQDEDEPYKDDKPKYERDYKKNKYVIVNDWKKGKLNNNKKHVGFFPRMWSSENAVNYLDFTGFLDFSIKNEFKGQDQLIEIVNQFKSSVDSNDITSEEYHQFLSTYGSYLDINKPSLIANLKYFLFFQVNKMYVRYFLWNFAGRQNDIQWRGGSENGNWLSGVDLIDEYRLGPQKNLPTDFSENKARNTYYFIPLILGLVGLMLLYKKDVKNFWPLFVLFLFTGLALKFYLNERIYEPRERDYALVGSFYTFCIFIGYSFLSIFNFIEKKFGSYPSLAITSILCLSCPLILATNNWDDHDRSNRYTAQSLAKAYLDSIDEDKQAIIYTIGDNDTFALWYAQEIENYRTDVRTINTSLLATDWYMDQMKRKAYKSDPVLSNLEHSQYAYGNRDYIKFEGIIDSTRWDLKDFISWVSSDNERTKYKFLLKQYGYEQEELKNIPLFTQNMVYYPTNKIRFYVNKENVINSGIIDSADYDNIVEYIDIDLPKSGLYKNQILMLDILSKNDWKRPIYFTGGSYKESEYMWMKNYLQLDGLVYKLVPIETPIDENNPYQMGKIEANRMYNIVKKWGWGNSQSSKIYHDPETRKNSISFRSNLHRLSESLIEIGELEKAEEILDLSFEKMPLYLFGYYSLSEPYIKTYYSLNKFDKGYSLYKEIENKYFEYVEYYSDSYNNKNFRISENAENIFTYTERLRGLIESQIQSKHKFVEIESSIQRFIKLTTVYKDLYGSYDYYNYLTNFLEPLYELNMEKGRTLYN
;
A
#
# COMPACT_ATOMS: atom_id res chain seq x y z
N LEU A 1 -30.95 1.18 7.31
CA LEU A 1 -30.09 0.36 8.17
C LEU A 1 -29.25 1.19 9.16
N PRO A 2 -28.53 2.26 8.77
CA PRO A 2 -27.75 3.09 9.71
C PRO A 2 -28.60 3.58 10.89
N THR A 3 -29.78 4.16 10.60
CA THR A 3 -30.70 4.65 11.64
C THR A 3 -31.15 3.54 12.59
N THR A 4 -31.40 2.34 12.08
CA THR A 4 -31.80 1.18 12.90
C THR A 4 -30.67 0.78 13.83
N LEU A 5 -29.44 0.62 13.30
CA LEU A 5 -28.26 0.29 14.12
C LEU A 5 -27.97 1.38 15.16
N SER A 6 -28.16 2.67 14.80
CA SER A 6 -28.02 3.79 15.74
C SER A 6 -29.03 3.66 16.90
N ILE A 7 -30.30 3.33 16.59
CA ILE A 7 -31.32 3.12 17.63
C ILE A 7 -30.89 1.98 18.56
N PHE A 8 -30.46 0.83 18.02
CA PHE A 8 -29.97 -0.28 18.83
C PHE A 8 -28.82 0.11 19.74
N GLY A 9 -27.79 0.79 19.21
CA GLY A 9 -26.64 1.23 19.98
C GLY A 9 -26.96 2.25 21.07
N TYR A 10 -27.79 3.25 20.77
CA TYR A 10 -28.15 4.28 21.75
C TYR A 10 -29.13 3.76 22.81
N VAL A 11 -30.13 2.95 22.43
CA VAL A 11 -31.05 2.33 23.39
C VAL A 11 -30.32 1.38 24.31
N GLU A 12 -29.33 0.64 23.82
CA GLU A 12 -28.49 -0.23 24.65
C GLU A 12 -27.77 0.58 25.74
N VAL A 13 -27.07 1.65 25.35
CA VAL A 13 -26.34 2.51 26.29
C VAL A 13 -27.30 3.15 27.31
N PHE A 14 -28.48 3.63 26.87
CA PHE A 14 -29.50 4.22 27.73
C PHE A 14 -30.05 3.23 28.75
N PHE A 15 -30.37 2.00 28.32
CA PHE A 15 -30.92 0.96 29.24
C PHE A 15 -29.90 0.52 30.29
N VAL A 16 -28.64 0.45 29.91
CA VAL A 16 -27.57 0.04 30.85
C VAL A 16 -27.17 1.18 31.78
N ASN A 17 -26.92 2.39 31.22
CA ASN A 17 -26.34 3.47 31.99
C ASN A 17 -27.35 4.24 32.83
N GLU A 18 -28.57 4.51 32.29
CA GLU A 18 -29.59 5.35 32.94
C GLU A 18 -30.62 4.52 33.68
N ILE A 19 -31.08 3.39 33.13
CA ILE A 19 -32.07 2.53 33.76
C ILE A 19 -31.41 1.52 34.72
N GLY A 20 -30.11 1.17 34.48
CA GLY A 20 -29.35 0.23 35.32
C GLY A 20 -29.63 -1.24 35.01
N LEU A 21 -30.10 -1.56 33.81
CA LEU A 21 -30.33 -2.95 33.39
C LEU A 21 -29.00 -3.63 32.92
N PRO A 22 -28.95 -4.95 32.98
CA PRO A 22 -27.77 -5.68 32.46
C PRO A 22 -27.49 -5.41 30.97
N PHE A 23 -26.25 -5.65 30.53
CA PHE A 23 -25.86 -5.56 29.13
C PHE A 23 -26.77 -6.42 28.23
N ASN A 24 -27.00 -5.93 27.01
CA ASN A 24 -27.84 -6.49 25.95
C ASN A 24 -29.36 -6.36 26.15
N TYR A 25 -29.87 -5.85 27.29
CA TYR A 25 -31.31 -5.68 27.50
C TYR A 25 -31.91 -4.61 26.56
N GLY A 26 -31.21 -3.51 26.32
CA GLY A 26 -31.63 -2.50 25.34
C GLY A 26 -31.65 -3.04 23.92
N THR A 27 -30.69 -3.89 23.57
CA THR A 27 -30.62 -4.57 22.26
C THR A 27 -31.80 -5.53 22.07
N ILE A 28 -32.12 -6.36 23.09
CA ILE A 28 -33.27 -7.28 23.05
C ILE A 28 -34.58 -6.48 22.94
N PHE A 29 -34.73 -5.42 23.74
CA PHE A 29 -35.91 -4.57 23.69
C PHE A 29 -36.10 -3.94 22.29
N SER A 30 -35.01 -3.42 21.69
CA SER A 30 -35.07 -2.83 20.34
C SER A 30 -35.43 -3.86 19.27
N ALA A 31 -34.96 -5.10 19.39
CA ALA A 31 -35.31 -6.19 18.49
C ALA A 31 -36.79 -6.57 18.59
N ILE A 32 -37.32 -6.72 19.81
CA ILE A 32 -38.74 -7.00 20.06
C ILE A 32 -39.60 -5.86 19.51
N LEU A 33 -39.24 -4.61 19.78
CA LEU A 33 -39.96 -3.43 19.30
C LEU A 33 -39.99 -3.37 17.76
N LEU A 34 -38.91 -3.68 17.09
CA LEU A 34 -38.82 -3.76 15.64
C LEU A 34 -39.79 -4.81 15.06
N ILE A 35 -39.77 -6.03 15.62
CA ILE A 35 -40.64 -7.13 15.22
C ILE A 35 -42.12 -6.75 15.41
N LEU A 36 -42.47 -6.19 16.58
CA LEU A 36 -43.82 -5.78 16.87
C LEU A 36 -44.29 -4.63 15.95
N THR A 37 -43.38 -3.70 15.59
CA THR A 37 -43.68 -2.61 14.66
C THR A 37 -43.97 -3.14 13.26
N VAL A 38 -43.16 -4.04 12.76
CA VAL A 38 -43.36 -4.71 11.46
C VAL A 38 -44.70 -5.47 11.48
N TYR A 39 -44.93 -6.27 12.49
CA TYR A 39 -46.19 -7.03 12.64
C TYR A 39 -47.44 -6.09 12.65
N TYR A 40 -47.38 -5.03 13.43
CA TYR A 40 -48.44 -4.03 13.52
C TYR A 40 -48.72 -3.36 12.14
N LEU A 41 -47.66 -2.92 11.45
CA LEU A 41 -47.78 -2.28 10.12
C LEU A 41 -48.36 -3.24 9.08
N LEU A 42 -47.91 -4.48 9.04
CA LEU A 42 -48.45 -5.50 8.12
C LEU A 42 -49.91 -5.79 8.42
N ASN A 43 -50.28 -5.99 9.68
CA ASN A 43 -51.67 -6.25 10.09
C ASN A 43 -52.60 -5.04 9.76
N LYS A 44 -52.12 -3.83 10.03
CA LYS A 44 -52.87 -2.59 9.74
C LYS A 44 -53.05 -2.37 8.25
N SER A 45 -51.98 -2.61 7.43
CA SER A 45 -52.06 -2.46 5.99
C SER A 45 -52.99 -3.49 5.36
N PHE A 46 -52.98 -4.71 5.85
CA PHE A 46 -53.85 -5.82 5.40
C PHE A 46 -55.34 -5.51 5.75
N LYS A 47 -55.61 -5.14 7.01
CA LYS A 47 -56.98 -4.80 7.43
C LYS A 47 -57.59 -3.57 6.73
N LYS A 48 -56.76 -2.60 6.31
CA LYS A 48 -57.16 -1.41 5.60
C LYS A 48 -57.10 -1.51 4.08
N ASN A 49 -56.77 -2.67 3.52
CA ASN A 49 -56.52 -2.89 2.10
C ASN A 49 -55.56 -1.84 1.48
N ASN A 50 -54.55 -1.40 2.26
CA ASN A 50 -53.59 -0.43 1.78
C ASN A 50 -52.39 -1.14 1.15
N TYR A 51 -52.48 -1.43 -0.15
CA TYR A 51 -51.44 -2.15 -0.90
C TYR A 51 -50.07 -1.45 -0.89
N ILE A 52 -50.05 -0.10 -0.94
CA ILE A 52 -48.79 0.66 -0.94
C ILE A 52 -48.07 0.48 0.39
N LEU A 53 -48.76 0.68 1.52
CA LEU A 53 -48.16 0.50 2.84
C LEU A 53 -47.68 -0.96 3.04
N ASN A 54 -48.49 -1.94 2.58
CA ASN A 54 -48.13 -3.33 2.66
C ASN A 54 -46.86 -3.64 1.87
N THR A 55 -46.78 -3.20 0.61
CA THR A 55 -45.62 -3.41 -0.24
C THR A 55 -44.36 -2.76 0.35
N ILE A 56 -44.45 -1.51 0.81
CA ILE A 56 -43.32 -0.80 1.45
C ILE A 56 -42.85 -1.56 2.70
N THR A 57 -43.78 -1.98 3.57
CA THR A 57 -43.44 -2.71 4.79
C THR A 57 -42.78 -4.04 4.48
N LEU A 58 -43.28 -4.78 3.49
CA LEU A 58 -42.67 -6.04 3.04
C LEU A 58 -41.27 -5.80 2.46
N CYS A 59 -41.08 -4.81 1.59
CA CYS A 59 -39.77 -4.46 1.07
C CYS A 59 -38.76 -4.17 2.19
N ILE A 60 -39.13 -3.33 3.15
CA ILE A 60 -38.29 -3.03 4.32
C ILE A 60 -38.00 -4.28 5.14
N THR A 61 -39.01 -5.14 5.36
CA THR A 61 -38.85 -6.38 6.12
C THR A 61 -37.86 -7.34 5.44
N PHE A 62 -37.98 -7.52 4.11
CA PHE A 62 -37.07 -8.39 3.37
C PHE A 62 -35.65 -7.81 3.29
N ILE A 63 -35.50 -6.48 3.26
CA ILE A 63 -34.20 -5.83 3.42
C ILE A 63 -33.61 -6.17 4.80
N PHE A 64 -34.36 -6.07 5.89
CA PHE A 64 -33.87 -6.43 7.23
C PHE A 64 -33.56 -7.94 7.34
N ILE A 65 -34.34 -8.83 6.73
CA ILE A 65 -34.04 -10.24 6.66
C ILE A 65 -32.70 -10.48 5.93
N GLY A 66 -32.47 -9.83 4.80
CA GLY A 66 -31.20 -9.90 4.10
C GLY A 66 -30.01 -9.42 4.96
N PHE A 67 -30.17 -8.28 5.63
CA PHE A 67 -29.14 -7.73 6.52
C PHE A 67 -29.03 -8.47 7.87
N SER A 68 -29.94 -9.39 8.21
CA SER A 68 -29.80 -10.20 9.42
C SER A 68 -28.56 -11.10 9.39
N SER A 69 -27.99 -11.38 8.22
CA SER A 69 -26.70 -12.04 8.05
C SER A 69 -25.56 -11.31 8.80
N TRP A 70 -25.65 -9.99 9.00
CA TRP A 70 -24.70 -9.21 9.80
C TRP A 70 -24.70 -9.58 11.29
N LEU A 71 -25.74 -10.24 11.81
CA LEU A 71 -25.75 -10.78 13.17
C LEU A 71 -24.67 -11.86 13.38
N MET A 72 -24.18 -12.47 12.29
CA MET A 72 -23.04 -13.38 12.37
C MET A 72 -21.78 -12.68 12.89
N ILE A 73 -21.61 -11.38 12.64
CA ILE A 73 -20.44 -10.61 13.08
C ILE A 73 -20.33 -10.61 14.61
N PRO A 74 -21.30 -10.08 15.37
CA PRO A 74 -21.23 -10.12 16.83
C PRO A 74 -21.27 -11.53 17.41
N ILE A 75 -21.97 -12.49 16.79
CA ILE A 75 -21.97 -13.89 17.24
C ILE A 75 -20.56 -14.48 17.15
N ARG A 76 -19.89 -14.33 16.02
CA ARG A 76 -18.51 -14.81 15.81
C ARG A 76 -17.51 -14.05 16.67
N SER A 77 -17.68 -12.74 16.83
CA SER A 77 -16.84 -11.92 17.70
C SER A 77 -16.87 -12.41 19.15
N ASN A 78 -18.06 -12.77 19.67
CA ASN A 78 -18.20 -13.35 21.03
C ASN A 78 -17.67 -14.79 21.15
N ALA A 79 -17.42 -15.49 20.04
CA ALA A 79 -16.79 -16.81 20.07
C ALA A 79 -15.26 -16.75 20.31
N ASN A 80 -14.67 -15.56 20.51
CA ASN A 80 -13.25 -15.36 20.78
C ASN A 80 -12.32 -16.03 19.76
N THR A 81 -12.65 -15.89 18.47
CA THR A 81 -11.80 -16.37 17.38
C THR A 81 -10.39 -15.77 17.47
N VAL A 82 -9.41 -16.46 16.92
CA VAL A 82 -7.99 -16.00 16.94
C VAL A 82 -7.86 -14.65 16.24
N ILE A 83 -8.53 -14.48 15.09
CA ILE A 83 -8.61 -13.22 14.36
C ILE A 83 -10.03 -12.67 14.52
N ASN A 84 -10.16 -11.50 15.15
CA ASN A 84 -11.44 -10.83 15.43
C ASN A 84 -11.27 -9.32 15.22
N GLU A 85 -11.28 -8.90 13.98
CA GLU A 85 -11.00 -7.51 13.60
C GLU A 85 -12.04 -6.54 14.19
N ASN A 86 -11.56 -5.49 14.87
CA ASN A 86 -12.34 -4.48 15.60
C ASN A 86 -13.23 -5.04 16.73
N ALA A 87 -13.22 -6.32 17.00
CA ALA A 87 -13.98 -7.01 18.06
C ALA A 87 -15.43 -6.52 18.24
N PRO A 88 -16.30 -6.47 17.19
CA PRO A 88 -17.67 -5.92 17.27
C PRO A 88 -18.61 -6.90 17.98
N SER A 89 -18.51 -7.01 19.31
CA SER A 89 -19.17 -8.02 20.13
C SER A 89 -20.57 -7.64 20.63
N ASP A 90 -20.97 -6.39 20.48
CA ASP A 90 -22.27 -5.86 20.94
C ASP A 90 -22.85 -4.82 19.97
N ALA A 91 -24.06 -4.33 20.27
CA ALA A 91 -24.77 -3.38 19.38
C ALA A 91 -24.03 -2.05 19.23
N ARG A 92 -23.33 -1.56 20.27
CA ARG A 92 -22.58 -0.29 20.19
C ARG A 92 -21.29 -0.45 19.39
N SER A 93 -20.54 -1.51 19.64
CA SER A 93 -19.32 -1.80 18.86
C SER A 93 -19.63 -2.18 17.41
N LEU A 94 -20.75 -2.89 17.15
CA LEU A 94 -21.24 -3.14 15.81
C LEU A 94 -21.63 -1.84 15.07
N LEU A 95 -22.25 -0.88 15.78
CA LEU A 95 -22.54 0.44 15.23
C LEU A 95 -21.26 1.20 14.86
N ALA A 96 -20.26 1.18 15.73
CA ALA A 96 -18.96 1.80 15.47
C ALA A 96 -18.26 1.16 14.26
N TYR A 97 -18.31 -0.16 14.16
CA TYR A 97 -17.80 -0.92 13.02
C TYR A 97 -18.52 -0.55 11.71
N TYR A 98 -19.85 -0.49 11.73
CA TYR A 98 -20.65 -0.09 10.58
C TYR A 98 -20.38 1.36 10.14
N ASN A 99 -20.23 2.27 11.08
CA ASN A 99 -19.96 3.68 10.82
C ASN A 99 -18.51 3.95 10.41
N LEU A 100 -17.68 2.92 10.32
CA LEU A 100 -16.25 3.04 10.00
C LEU A 100 -15.53 4.05 10.90
N GLU A 101 -15.85 4.04 12.23
CA GLU A 101 -15.29 5.00 13.19
C GLU A 101 -13.77 4.88 13.33
N GLN A 102 -13.18 3.77 12.91
CA GLN A 102 -11.73 3.52 12.85
C GLN A 102 -11.04 4.17 11.65
N TYR A 103 -11.81 4.67 10.66
CA TYR A 103 -11.25 5.32 9.47
C TYR A 103 -11.45 6.83 9.51
N PRO A 104 -10.61 7.61 8.77
CA PRO A 104 -10.81 9.04 8.63
C PRO A 104 -12.17 9.41 8.05
N ASP A 105 -12.70 10.57 8.44
CA ASP A 105 -13.97 11.08 7.93
C ASP A 105 -13.90 11.33 6.41
N THR A 106 -14.94 10.91 5.67
CA THR A 106 -15.09 11.19 4.24
C THR A 106 -15.96 12.41 4.01
N TYR A 107 -15.45 13.41 3.29
CA TYR A 107 -16.14 14.67 3.02
C TYR A 107 -16.68 14.70 1.59
N LEU A 108 -18.02 14.70 1.41
CA LEU A 108 -18.65 14.69 0.09
C LEU A 108 -18.97 16.09 -0.44
N PHE A 109 -19.53 16.94 0.42
CA PHE A 109 -20.05 18.27 0.03
C PHE A 109 -19.26 19.43 0.63
N ARG A 110 -18.79 19.33 1.86
CA ARG A 110 -18.02 20.35 2.53
C ARG A 110 -16.99 19.70 3.45
N GLY A 111 -15.73 20.14 3.34
CA GLY A 111 -14.64 19.60 4.13
C GLY A 111 -13.29 20.24 3.80
N PRO A 112 -12.22 19.83 4.49
CA PRO A 112 -10.88 20.34 4.25
C PRO A 112 -10.37 19.92 2.87
N MET A 113 -9.49 20.73 2.31
CA MET A 113 -8.70 20.44 1.12
C MET A 113 -7.25 20.20 1.52
N TYR A 114 -6.46 19.56 0.65
CA TYR A 114 -5.05 19.22 0.95
C TYR A 114 -4.18 20.41 1.38
N SER A 115 -4.57 21.62 0.95
CA SER A 115 -3.86 22.86 1.30
C SER A 115 -3.92 23.23 2.79
N ASP A 116 -4.79 22.57 3.57
CA ASP A 116 -4.90 22.73 5.03
C ASP A 116 -3.58 22.40 5.75
N ILE A 117 -2.77 21.48 5.20
CA ILE A 117 -1.45 21.12 5.74
C ILE A 117 -0.49 22.30 5.88
N TYR A 118 -0.63 23.33 5.06
CA TYR A 118 0.26 24.49 5.05
C TYR A 118 -0.18 25.62 5.98
N SER A 119 -1.43 25.61 6.46
CA SER A 119 -2.03 26.76 7.16
C SER A 119 -2.13 26.59 8.67
N GLY A 120 -1.84 25.39 9.18
CA GLY A 120 -2.05 25.08 10.59
C GLY A 120 -3.54 24.98 10.99
N GLN A 121 -3.79 25.10 12.28
CA GLN A 121 -5.14 25.00 12.86
C GLN A 121 -5.99 26.25 12.62
N ASP A 122 -7.30 26.11 12.81
CA ASP A 122 -8.20 27.29 12.81
C ASP A 122 -7.83 28.25 13.94
N GLU A 123 -7.66 29.54 13.63
CA GLU A 123 -7.18 30.57 14.58
C GLU A 123 -8.20 30.84 15.69
N ASP A 124 -9.53 30.80 15.37
CA ASP A 124 -10.60 31.09 16.32
C ASP A 124 -10.98 29.88 17.17
N GLU A 125 -11.09 28.71 16.53
CA GLU A 125 -11.52 27.46 17.16
C GLU A 125 -10.55 26.32 16.79
N PRO A 126 -9.36 26.25 17.37
CA PRO A 126 -8.33 25.28 16.98
C PRO A 126 -8.70 23.82 17.24
N TYR A 127 -9.72 23.59 18.07
CA TYR A 127 -10.15 22.24 18.46
C TYR A 127 -11.65 22.06 18.31
N LYS A 128 -12.07 20.86 17.93
CA LYS A 128 -13.48 20.42 17.88
C LYS A 128 -13.68 19.13 18.67
N ASP A 129 -14.93 18.87 19.01
CA ASP A 129 -15.29 17.63 19.68
C ASP A 129 -15.07 16.42 18.75
N ASP A 130 -14.47 15.39 19.28
CA ASP A 130 -14.39 14.07 18.66
C ASP A 130 -15.63 13.23 19.02
N LYS A 131 -15.74 12.01 18.48
CA LYS A 131 -16.84 11.09 18.81
C LYS A 131 -16.53 10.39 20.13
N PRO A 132 -17.47 10.34 21.11
CA PRO A 132 -17.25 9.59 22.33
C PRO A 132 -17.18 8.09 22.05
N LYS A 133 -16.11 7.45 22.50
CA LYS A 133 -15.89 6.00 22.37
C LYS A 133 -16.39 5.30 23.63
N TYR A 134 -17.33 4.38 23.45
CA TYR A 134 -17.94 3.65 24.57
C TYR A 134 -17.39 2.23 24.65
N GLU A 135 -16.99 1.82 25.84
CA GLU A 135 -16.58 0.44 26.15
C GLU A 135 -17.37 -0.10 27.36
N ARG A 136 -17.50 -1.44 27.43
CA ARG A 136 -18.15 -2.12 28.56
C ARG A 136 -17.21 -2.20 29.75
N ASP A 137 -17.58 -1.59 30.86
CA ASP A 137 -16.94 -1.82 32.16
C ASP A 137 -17.73 -2.88 32.94
N TYR A 138 -17.25 -4.11 32.90
CA TYR A 138 -17.89 -5.23 33.58
C TYR A 138 -17.85 -5.13 35.12
N LYS A 139 -16.89 -4.36 35.69
CA LYS A 139 -16.81 -4.13 37.15
C LYS A 139 -17.88 -3.15 37.61
N LYS A 140 -18.19 -2.15 36.81
CA LYS A 140 -19.21 -1.14 37.08
C LYS A 140 -20.58 -1.50 36.51
N ASN A 141 -20.68 -2.53 35.68
CA ASN A 141 -21.88 -2.88 34.91
C ASN A 141 -22.43 -1.69 34.10
N LYS A 142 -21.52 -0.91 33.45
CA LYS A 142 -21.89 0.29 32.69
C LYS A 142 -21.03 0.43 31.44
N TYR A 143 -21.53 1.17 30.45
CA TYR A 143 -20.71 1.69 29.37
C TYR A 143 -19.98 2.94 29.86
N VAL A 144 -18.66 2.97 29.71
CA VAL A 144 -17.79 4.10 30.03
C VAL A 144 -17.24 4.72 28.74
N ILE A 145 -17.03 6.03 28.75
CA ILE A 145 -16.33 6.71 27.67
C ILE A 145 -14.83 6.65 27.97
N VAL A 146 -14.06 6.09 27.05
CA VAL A 146 -12.62 5.82 27.25
C VAL A 146 -11.69 6.90 26.68
N ASN A 147 -12.19 7.80 25.83
CA ASN A 147 -11.39 8.87 25.24
C ASN A 147 -11.78 10.26 25.76
N ASP A 148 -10.82 11.20 25.72
CA ASP A 148 -11.03 12.62 26.02
C ASP A 148 -11.65 13.33 24.80
N TRP A 149 -12.92 13.01 24.51
CA TRP A 149 -13.59 13.41 23.25
C TRP A 149 -13.91 14.90 23.15
N LYS A 150 -14.09 15.62 24.27
CA LYS A 150 -14.37 17.07 24.25
C LYS A 150 -13.14 17.83 23.78
N LYS A 151 -13.29 18.60 22.71
CA LYS A 151 -12.18 19.27 22.02
C LYS A 151 -11.07 18.26 21.65
N GLY A 152 -11.40 17.00 21.45
CA GLY A 152 -10.48 15.87 21.28
C GLY A 152 -9.84 15.79 19.89
N LYS A 153 -10.20 16.68 18.98
CA LYS A 153 -9.72 16.64 17.59
C LYS A 153 -9.30 18.04 17.14
N LEU A 154 -8.21 18.12 16.41
CA LEU A 154 -7.77 19.35 15.76
C LEU A 154 -8.84 19.81 14.74
N ASN A 155 -9.10 21.11 14.72
CA ASN A 155 -10.04 21.70 13.77
C ASN A 155 -9.28 22.24 12.56
N ASN A 156 -9.78 21.92 11.38
CA ASN A 156 -9.21 22.41 10.13
C ASN A 156 -9.40 23.92 10.00
N ASN A 157 -8.42 24.60 9.42
CA ASN A 157 -8.52 26.04 9.17
C ASN A 157 -9.71 26.34 8.24
N LYS A 158 -10.65 27.19 8.69
CA LYS A 158 -11.87 27.55 7.93
C LYS A 158 -11.56 28.08 6.53
N LYS A 159 -10.41 28.74 6.33
CA LYS A 159 -9.97 29.23 5.02
C LYS A 159 -9.76 28.10 4.01
N HIS A 160 -9.32 26.93 4.46
CA HIS A 160 -9.04 25.75 3.63
C HIS A 160 -10.19 24.74 3.59
N VAL A 161 -11.31 25.03 4.26
CA VAL A 161 -12.56 24.27 4.08
C VAL A 161 -13.30 24.81 2.86
N GLY A 162 -13.66 23.90 1.95
CA GLY A 162 -14.33 24.26 0.69
C GLY A 162 -15.61 23.46 0.44
N PHE A 163 -16.36 23.92 -0.57
CA PHE A 163 -17.46 23.16 -1.14
C PHE A 163 -16.90 22.14 -2.14
N PHE A 164 -17.45 20.93 -2.12
CA PHE A 164 -17.06 19.84 -3.02
C PHE A 164 -15.57 19.46 -2.95
N PRO A 165 -15.06 19.05 -1.74
CA PRO A 165 -13.65 18.81 -1.53
C PRO A 165 -13.23 17.46 -2.13
N ARG A 166 -12.69 17.48 -3.36
CA ARG A 166 -12.22 16.28 -4.04
C ARG A 166 -10.74 16.00 -3.79
N MET A 167 -9.93 17.04 -3.62
CA MET A 167 -8.51 16.99 -3.29
C MET A 167 -8.32 17.19 -1.77
N TRP A 168 -8.67 16.17 -0.99
CA TRP A 168 -8.70 16.26 0.48
C TRP A 168 -7.48 15.65 1.17
N SER A 169 -6.74 14.74 0.50
CA SER A 169 -5.65 13.99 1.11
C SER A 169 -4.36 14.82 1.18
N SER A 170 -3.99 15.27 2.37
CA SER A 170 -2.75 16.03 2.61
C SER A 170 -1.49 15.26 2.22
N GLU A 171 -1.48 13.94 2.41
CA GLU A 171 -0.37 13.04 2.02
C GLU A 171 -0.10 13.04 0.51
N ASN A 172 -1.08 13.44 -0.29
CA ASN A 172 -0.98 13.49 -1.76
C ASN A 172 -0.87 14.93 -2.29
N ALA A 173 -0.42 15.89 -1.47
CA ALA A 173 -0.35 17.30 -1.85
C ALA A 173 0.46 17.52 -3.12
N VAL A 174 1.64 16.90 -3.24
CA VAL A 174 2.51 16.98 -4.42
C VAL A 174 1.77 16.49 -5.67
N ASN A 175 1.12 15.34 -5.60
CA ASN A 175 0.39 14.78 -6.75
C ASN A 175 -0.79 15.66 -7.19
N TYR A 176 -1.42 16.38 -6.26
CA TYR A 176 -2.49 17.34 -6.60
C TYR A 176 -1.92 18.60 -7.25
N LEU A 177 -0.75 19.09 -6.79
CA LEU A 177 -0.04 20.20 -7.43
C LEU A 177 0.34 19.87 -8.87
N ASP A 178 0.91 18.68 -9.12
CA ASP A 178 1.22 18.19 -10.46
C ASP A 178 -0.01 18.18 -11.37
N PHE A 179 -1.14 17.71 -10.86
CA PHE A 179 -2.34 17.51 -11.66
C PHE A 179 -3.12 18.81 -11.95
N THR A 180 -3.20 19.72 -10.98
CA THR A 180 -4.05 20.92 -11.06
C THR A 180 -3.30 22.23 -11.18
N GLY A 181 -2.00 22.22 -10.95
CA GLY A 181 -1.12 23.38 -10.89
C GLY A 181 -0.91 23.90 -9.46
N PHE A 182 -0.02 24.89 -9.33
CA PHE A 182 0.39 25.46 -8.06
C PHE A 182 -0.70 26.31 -7.40
N LEU A 183 -0.61 26.45 -6.07
CA LEU A 183 -1.54 27.27 -5.27
C LEU A 183 -1.05 28.74 -5.26
N ASP A 184 -1.96 29.68 -5.35
CA ASP A 184 -1.63 31.08 -5.12
C ASP A 184 -1.38 31.36 -3.63
N PHE A 185 -0.41 32.21 -3.33
CA PHE A 185 -0.12 32.66 -1.98
C PHE A 185 0.40 34.11 -1.92
N SER A 186 0.27 34.73 -0.76
CA SER A 186 0.81 36.06 -0.45
C SER A 186 1.40 36.07 0.96
N ILE A 187 2.25 37.05 1.25
CA ILE A 187 2.80 37.24 2.61
C ILE A 187 1.68 37.79 3.50
N LYS A 188 1.49 37.19 4.71
CA LYS A 188 0.54 37.68 5.71
C LYS A 188 0.86 39.14 6.10
N ASN A 189 -0.16 39.92 6.40
CA ASN A 189 0.00 41.35 6.71
C ASN A 189 0.98 41.65 7.85
N GLU A 190 1.07 40.74 8.81
CA GLU A 190 1.94 40.81 9.98
C GLU A 190 3.45 40.77 9.62
N PHE A 191 3.80 40.15 8.51
CA PHE A 191 5.16 39.89 8.06
C PHE A 191 5.58 40.72 6.84
N LYS A 192 4.73 41.61 6.34
CA LYS A 192 5.01 42.48 5.17
C LYS A 192 6.18 43.48 5.40
N GLY A 193 6.66 43.65 6.63
CA GLY A 193 7.81 44.48 6.94
C GLY A 193 9.15 43.75 7.07
N GLN A 194 9.18 42.44 6.73
CA GLN A 194 10.40 41.62 6.79
C GLN A 194 11.05 41.54 5.40
N ASP A 195 12.05 42.39 5.13
CA ASP A 195 12.69 42.48 3.81
C ASP A 195 13.28 41.14 3.34
N GLN A 196 13.90 40.38 4.24
CA GLN A 196 14.47 39.05 3.90
C GLN A 196 13.40 38.06 3.44
N LEU A 197 12.24 38.03 4.10
CA LEU A 197 11.14 37.15 3.70
C LEU A 197 10.57 37.57 2.34
N ILE A 198 10.46 38.88 2.10
CA ILE A 198 9.99 39.44 0.83
C ILE A 198 10.92 39.00 -0.30
N GLU A 199 12.25 39.12 -0.09
CA GLU A 199 13.23 38.72 -1.08
C GLU A 199 13.15 37.21 -1.41
N ILE A 200 13.10 36.33 -0.39
CA ILE A 200 12.96 34.89 -0.57
C ILE A 200 11.69 34.53 -1.37
N VAL A 201 10.55 35.15 -1.00
CA VAL A 201 9.27 34.92 -1.69
C VAL A 201 9.32 35.41 -3.13
N ASN A 202 9.93 36.56 -3.42
CA ASN A 202 10.04 37.09 -4.77
C ASN A 202 10.97 36.23 -5.64
N GLN A 203 12.13 35.80 -5.11
CA GLN A 203 13.01 34.85 -5.81
C GLN A 203 12.29 33.58 -6.16
N PHE A 204 11.58 32.98 -5.18
CA PHE A 204 10.81 31.75 -5.42
C PHE A 204 9.72 31.94 -6.49
N LYS A 205 8.95 33.03 -6.46
CA LYS A 205 7.94 33.32 -7.50
C LYS A 205 8.55 33.48 -8.89
N SER A 206 9.73 34.13 -8.98
CA SER A 206 10.46 34.27 -10.24
C SER A 206 10.87 32.91 -10.80
N SER A 207 11.31 31.97 -9.95
CA SER A 207 11.66 30.61 -10.37
C SER A 207 10.42 29.80 -10.76
N VAL A 208 9.27 30.03 -10.14
CA VAL A 208 7.98 29.45 -10.56
C VAL A 208 7.56 29.97 -11.94
N ASP A 209 7.69 31.28 -12.19
CA ASP A 209 7.33 31.90 -13.46
C ASP A 209 8.25 31.43 -14.61
N SER A 210 9.50 31.07 -14.34
CA SER A 210 10.43 30.48 -15.31
C SER A 210 10.25 28.97 -15.54
N ASN A 211 9.32 28.32 -14.85
CA ASN A 211 9.12 26.86 -14.86
C ASN A 211 10.32 26.04 -14.35
N ASP A 212 11.16 26.61 -13.49
CA ASP A 212 12.35 25.95 -12.95
C ASP A 212 12.08 25.23 -11.63
N ILE A 213 10.81 25.16 -11.17
CA ILE A 213 10.40 24.59 -9.90
C ILE A 213 9.52 23.34 -10.11
N THR A 214 9.91 22.26 -9.43
CA THR A 214 9.11 21.02 -9.37
C THR A 214 7.99 21.13 -8.33
N SER A 215 6.96 20.29 -8.41
CA SER A 215 5.89 20.23 -7.42
C SER A 215 6.39 19.84 -6.02
N GLU A 216 7.44 19.03 -5.93
CA GLU A 216 8.11 18.66 -4.69
C GLU A 216 8.75 19.88 -4.02
N GLU A 217 9.55 20.67 -4.77
CA GLU A 217 10.17 21.90 -4.27
C GLU A 217 9.12 22.93 -3.87
N TYR A 218 8.02 23.02 -4.65
CA TYR A 218 6.90 23.90 -4.32
C TYR A 218 6.23 23.49 -3.00
N HIS A 219 5.98 22.18 -2.82
CA HIS A 219 5.46 21.63 -1.57
C HIS A 219 6.38 21.90 -0.39
N GLN A 220 7.68 21.70 -0.56
CA GLN A 220 8.69 21.95 0.48
C GLN A 220 8.75 23.43 0.88
N PHE A 221 8.67 24.34 -0.10
CA PHE A 221 8.62 25.78 0.16
C PHE A 221 7.39 26.16 0.99
N LEU A 222 6.18 25.71 0.56
CA LEU A 222 4.96 25.99 1.33
C LEU A 222 4.97 25.35 2.72
N SER A 223 5.56 24.17 2.87
CA SER A 223 5.69 23.51 4.18
C SER A 223 6.62 24.26 5.12
N THR A 224 7.68 24.86 4.59
CA THR A 224 8.68 25.63 5.37
C THR A 224 8.18 27.02 5.75
N TYR A 225 7.57 27.73 4.81
CA TYR A 225 7.17 29.13 4.97
C TYR A 225 5.67 29.33 5.20
N GLY A 226 4.84 28.27 5.24
CA GLY A 226 3.39 28.36 5.34
C GLY A 226 2.86 29.17 6.53
N SER A 227 3.58 29.17 7.65
CA SER A 227 3.23 30.00 8.83
C SER A 227 3.27 31.53 8.56
N TYR A 228 4.10 31.96 7.59
CA TYR A 228 4.27 33.34 7.18
C TYR A 228 3.40 33.77 6.01
N LEU A 229 2.79 32.77 5.32
CA LEU A 229 2.06 32.96 4.08
C LEU A 229 0.55 32.82 4.29
N ASP A 230 -0.21 33.61 3.55
CA ASP A 230 -1.66 33.44 3.34
C ASP A 230 -1.83 32.66 2.03
N ILE A 231 -2.09 31.37 2.16
CA ILE A 231 -2.14 30.40 1.04
C ILE A 231 -3.60 30.19 0.66
N ASN A 232 -3.88 30.30 -0.64
CA ASN A 232 -5.23 30.05 -1.14
C ASN A 232 -5.52 28.55 -1.25
N LYS A 233 -6.75 28.15 -0.86
CA LYS A 233 -7.21 26.77 -1.13
C LYS A 233 -7.38 26.54 -2.63
N PRO A 234 -7.37 25.27 -3.11
CA PRO A 234 -7.68 24.97 -4.49
C PRO A 234 -9.04 25.55 -4.92
N SER A 235 -9.10 26.12 -6.11
CA SER A 235 -10.33 26.69 -6.64
C SER A 235 -11.39 25.62 -6.90
N LEU A 236 -12.66 26.03 -6.98
CA LEU A 236 -13.73 25.12 -7.36
C LEU A 236 -13.50 24.53 -8.77
N ILE A 237 -12.90 25.30 -9.67
CA ILE A 237 -12.57 24.84 -11.02
C ILE A 237 -11.51 23.74 -10.96
N ALA A 238 -10.46 23.88 -10.14
CA ALA A 238 -9.44 22.85 -9.92
C ALA A 238 -10.06 21.56 -9.36
N ASN A 239 -10.96 21.66 -8.37
CA ASN A 239 -11.71 20.52 -7.84
C ASN A 239 -12.60 19.83 -8.90
N LEU A 240 -13.30 20.60 -9.72
CA LEU A 240 -14.09 20.07 -10.83
C LEU A 240 -13.22 19.43 -11.91
N LYS A 241 -12.07 20.02 -12.23
CA LYS A 241 -11.07 19.44 -13.14
C LYS A 241 -10.60 18.09 -12.61
N TYR A 242 -10.22 18.02 -11.33
CA TYR A 242 -9.81 16.78 -10.70
C TYR A 242 -10.94 15.73 -10.72
N PHE A 243 -12.17 16.11 -10.34
CA PHE A 243 -13.33 15.21 -10.38
C PHE A 243 -13.56 14.61 -11.77
N LEU A 244 -13.66 15.47 -12.80
CA LEU A 244 -14.00 15.03 -14.15
C LEU A 244 -12.85 14.27 -14.83
N PHE A 245 -11.64 14.81 -14.79
CA PHE A 245 -10.52 14.23 -15.53
C PHE A 245 -9.81 13.12 -14.76
N PHE A 246 -9.83 13.13 -13.45
CA PHE A 246 -9.22 12.07 -12.67
C PHE A 246 -10.25 11.07 -12.14
N GLN A 247 -11.16 11.46 -11.22
CA GLN A 247 -12.07 10.50 -10.60
C GLN A 247 -13.06 9.87 -11.60
N VAL A 248 -13.65 10.66 -12.52
CA VAL A 248 -14.56 10.13 -13.53
C VAL A 248 -13.78 9.46 -14.67
N ASN A 249 -12.88 10.17 -15.34
CA ASN A 249 -12.23 9.65 -16.55
C ASN A 249 -11.17 8.58 -16.24
N LYS A 250 -10.20 8.84 -15.33
CA LYS A 250 -9.12 7.88 -15.07
C LYS A 250 -9.52 6.75 -14.13
N MET A 251 -10.32 7.00 -13.09
CA MET A 251 -10.66 5.97 -12.12
C MET A 251 -11.93 5.16 -12.48
N TYR A 252 -12.87 5.72 -13.28
CA TYR A 252 -14.06 4.99 -13.69
C TYR A 252 -14.05 4.64 -15.17
N VAL A 253 -14.01 5.64 -16.08
CA VAL A 253 -14.16 5.39 -17.53
C VAL A 253 -13.01 4.55 -18.07
N ARG A 254 -11.77 4.85 -17.69
CA ARG A 254 -10.60 4.04 -18.08
C ARG A 254 -10.75 2.59 -17.64
N TYR A 255 -11.14 2.38 -16.39
CA TYR A 255 -11.30 1.04 -15.82
C TYR A 255 -12.53 0.30 -16.42
N PHE A 256 -13.61 1.03 -16.70
CA PHE A 256 -14.74 0.50 -17.46
C PHE A 256 -14.31 0.03 -18.87
N LEU A 257 -13.50 0.83 -19.55
CA LEU A 257 -12.97 0.47 -20.88
C LEU A 257 -11.97 -0.71 -20.83
N TRP A 258 -11.24 -0.94 -19.73
CA TRP A 258 -10.46 -2.17 -19.55
C TRP A 258 -11.33 -3.43 -19.72
N ASN A 259 -12.54 -3.40 -19.22
CA ASN A 259 -13.45 -4.55 -19.25
C ASN A 259 -14.20 -4.69 -20.58
N PHE A 260 -14.37 -3.62 -21.34
CA PHE A 260 -15.25 -3.63 -22.53
C PHE A 260 -14.58 -3.18 -23.84
N ALA A 261 -13.39 -2.62 -23.82
CA ALA A 261 -12.59 -2.28 -25.00
C ALA A 261 -11.30 -3.11 -25.06
N GLY A 262 -10.67 -3.33 -23.91
CA GLY A 262 -9.45 -4.11 -23.73
C GLY A 262 -8.46 -3.42 -22.79
N ARG A 263 -7.39 -4.13 -22.43
CA ARG A 263 -6.45 -3.79 -21.38
C ARG A 263 -5.02 -3.78 -21.90
N GLN A 264 -4.26 -2.73 -21.56
CA GLN A 264 -2.87 -2.58 -21.98
C GLN A 264 -1.92 -3.55 -21.26
N ASN A 265 -2.03 -3.61 -19.94
CA ASN A 265 -1.29 -4.52 -19.05
C ASN A 265 -1.94 -4.57 -17.65
N ASP A 266 -1.33 -5.31 -16.73
CA ASP A 266 -1.79 -5.51 -15.35
C ASP A 266 -1.22 -4.50 -14.34
N ILE A 267 -0.40 -3.54 -14.78
CA ILE A 267 0.22 -2.55 -13.91
C ILE A 267 -0.77 -1.42 -13.64
N GLN A 268 -0.82 -0.96 -12.40
CA GLN A 268 -1.67 0.17 -11.99
C GLN A 268 -1.22 1.46 -12.68
N TRP A 269 -2.18 2.22 -13.22
CA TRP A 269 -1.90 3.53 -13.83
C TRP A 269 -1.43 4.55 -12.78
N ARG A 270 -0.28 5.18 -13.03
CA ARG A 270 0.33 6.21 -12.18
C ARG A 270 0.60 7.51 -12.94
N GLY A 271 0.05 7.69 -14.11
CA GLY A 271 0.33 8.74 -15.07
C GLY A 271 0.87 8.13 -16.36
N GLY A 272 1.00 8.95 -17.39
CA GLY A 272 1.61 8.56 -18.66
C GLY A 272 0.82 7.57 -19.51
N SER A 273 1.49 7.10 -20.55
CA SER A 273 0.93 6.23 -21.60
C SER A 273 1.38 4.77 -21.49
N GLU A 274 2.35 4.44 -20.64
CA GLU A 274 3.02 3.15 -20.63
C GLU A 274 2.24 2.04 -19.94
N ASN A 275 1.57 2.37 -18.82
CA ASN A 275 0.97 1.38 -17.96
C ASN A 275 -0.48 1.68 -17.63
N GLY A 276 -1.26 0.60 -17.45
CA GLY A 276 -2.59 0.67 -16.86
C GLY A 276 -3.63 1.42 -17.70
N ASN A 277 -3.44 1.57 -19.01
CA ASN A 277 -4.43 2.17 -19.88
C ASN A 277 -5.36 1.12 -20.51
N TRP A 278 -6.47 1.58 -21.12
CA TRP A 278 -7.27 0.70 -21.97
C TRP A 278 -6.62 0.57 -23.36
N LEU A 279 -6.87 -0.54 -24.03
CA LEU A 279 -6.30 -0.87 -25.32
C LEU A 279 -7.41 -1.46 -26.20
N SER A 280 -7.62 -0.88 -27.38
CA SER A 280 -8.73 -1.32 -28.23
C SER A 280 -8.36 -2.43 -29.20
N GLY A 281 -7.11 -2.52 -29.62
CA GLY A 281 -6.65 -3.36 -30.73
C GLY A 281 -6.80 -2.70 -32.11
N VAL A 282 -7.23 -1.44 -32.15
CA VAL A 282 -7.29 -0.62 -33.36
C VAL A 282 -6.09 0.30 -33.39
N ASP A 283 -5.06 -0.04 -34.17
CA ASP A 283 -3.76 0.66 -34.20
C ASP A 283 -3.89 2.18 -34.29
N LEU A 284 -4.75 2.69 -35.19
CA LEU A 284 -4.96 4.13 -35.37
C LEU A 284 -5.36 4.86 -34.08
N ILE A 285 -6.17 4.20 -33.22
CA ILE A 285 -6.65 4.77 -31.95
C ILE A 285 -5.58 4.60 -30.88
N ASP A 286 -4.99 3.41 -30.83
CA ASP A 286 -4.05 3.04 -29.76
C ASP A 286 -2.69 3.75 -29.94
N GLU A 287 -2.16 3.83 -31.18
CA GLU A 287 -0.92 4.57 -31.49
C GLU A 287 -1.04 6.07 -31.20
N TYR A 288 -2.21 6.66 -31.48
CA TYR A 288 -2.44 8.09 -31.15
C TYR A 288 -2.42 8.37 -29.64
N ARG A 289 -2.86 7.40 -28.83
CA ARG A 289 -3.01 7.57 -27.38
C ARG A 289 -1.83 7.07 -26.56
N LEU A 290 -1.22 5.97 -26.98
CA LEU A 290 -0.25 5.20 -26.21
C LEU A 290 1.13 5.18 -26.87
N GLY A 291 1.26 5.76 -28.07
CA GLY A 291 2.48 5.67 -28.85
C GLY A 291 2.54 4.43 -29.74
N PRO A 292 3.69 4.18 -30.40
CA PRO A 292 3.85 3.06 -31.33
C PRO A 292 3.46 1.73 -30.67
N GLN A 293 2.62 0.96 -31.38
CA GLN A 293 2.19 -0.36 -30.94
C GLN A 293 2.96 -1.50 -31.65
N LYS A 294 3.85 -1.13 -32.56
CA LYS A 294 4.77 -2.05 -33.24
C LYS A 294 6.13 -2.03 -32.53
N ASN A 295 6.84 -3.15 -32.58
CA ASN A 295 8.18 -3.30 -32.00
C ASN A 295 8.19 -3.01 -30.48
N LEU A 296 7.10 -3.36 -29.76
CA LEU A 296 7.05 -3.26 -28.31
C LEU A 296 8.10 -4.18 -27.69
N PRO A 297 8.74 -3.78 -26.56
CA PRO A 297 9.50 -4.72 -25.74
C PRO A 297 8.70 -5.98 -25.44
N THR A 298 9.36 -7.13 -25.35
CA THR A 298 8.68 -8.41 -25.15
C THR A 298 7.91 -8.45 -23.82
N ASP A 299 8.37 -7.75 -22.79
CA ASP A 299 7.65 -7.60 -21.53
C ASP A 299 6.27 -6.92 -21.69
N PHE A 300 6.10 -6.08 -22.71
CA PHE A 300 4.82 -5.44 -23.03
C PHE A 300 3.99 -6.28 -23.99
N SER A 301 4.61 -6.80 -25.07
CA SER A 301 3.90 -7.53 -26.13
C SER A 301 3.41 -8.90 -25.68
N GLU A 302 4.18 -9.60 -24.82
CA GLU A 302 3.88 -10.93 -24.30
C GLU A 302 3.20 -10.92 -22.92
N ASN A 303 2.86 -9.73 -22.39
CA ASN A 303 2.13 -9.63 -21.13
C ASN A 303 0.75 -10.28 -21.28
N LYS A 304 0.47 -11.33 -20.50
CA LYS A 304 -0.80 -12.09 -20.57
C LYS A 304 -2.03 -11.22 -20.32
N ALA A 305 -1.89 -10.13 -19.57
CA ALA A 305 -2.97 -9.19 -19.31
C ALA A 305 -3.12 -8.11 -20.40
N ARG A 306 -2.38 -8.22 -21.54
CA ARG A 306 -2.54 -7.36 -22.70
C ARG A 306 -3.63 -7.93 -23.60
N ASN A 307 -4.86 -7.44 -23.45
CA ASN A 307 -6.06 -7.98 -24.07
C ASN A 307 -6.77 -6.92 -24.93
N THR A 308 -7.27 -7.30 -26.10
CA THR A 308 -7.96 -6.38 -27.03
C THR A 308 -9.30 -6.99 -27.46
N TYR A 309 -10.38 -6.19 -27.40
CA TYR A 309 -11.72 -6.65 -27.75
C TYR A 309 -12.34 -5.87 -28.91
N TYR A 310 -11.59 -5.03 -29.60
CA TYR A 310 -11.99 -4.27 -30.80
C TYR A 310 -13.31 -3.48 -30.59
N PHE A 311 -13.56 -3.01 -29.37
CA PHE A 311 -14.79 -2.36 -28.94
C PHE A 311 -16.08 -3.22 -29.07
N ILE A 312 -15.99 -4.51 -29.42
CA ILE A 312 -17.16 -5.35 -29.66
C ILE A 312 -18.11 -5.38 -28.46
N PRO A 313 -17.65 -5.68 -27.20
CA PRO A 313 -18.53 -5.66 -26.05
C PRO A 313 -19.13 -4.27 -25.77
N LEU A 314 -18.33 -3.21 -25.95
CA LEU A 314 -18.77 -1.83 -25.74
C LEU A 314 -19.89 -1.44 -26.70
N ILE A 315 -19.70 -1.69 -27.99
CA ILE A 315 -20.69 -1.38 -29.05
C ILE A 315 -21.99 -2.16 -28.81
N LEU A 316 -21.89 -3.45 -28.51
CA LEU A 316 -23.08 -4.29 -28.22
C LEU A 316 -23.82 -3.76 -27.00
N GLY A 317 -23.11 -3.41 -25.92
CA GLY A 317 -23.74 -2.83 -24.72
C GLY A 317 -24.46 -1.51 -24.99
N LEU A 318 -23.87 -0.62 -25.76
CA LEU A 318 -24.47 0.66 -26.16
C LEU A 318 -25.71 0.45 -27.06
N VAL A 319 -25.66 -0.48 -28.00
CA VAL A 319 -26.79 -0.85 -28.86
C VAL A 319 -27.94 -1.39 -28.01
N GLY A 320 -27.65 -2.29 -27.05
CA GLY A 320 -28.65 -2.84 -26.14
C GLY A 320 -29.29 -1.79 -25.23
N LEU A 321 -28.49 -0.90 -24.69
CA LEU A 321 -28.93 0.24 -23.85
C LEU A 321 -29.88 1.16 -24.65
N MET A 322 -29.51 1.52 -25.89
CA MET A 322 -30.37 2.35 -26.75
C MET A 322 -31.68 1.65 -27.11
N LEU A 323 -31.66 0.34 -27.36
CA LEU A 323 -32.87 -0.43 -27.64
C LEU A 323 -33.80 -0.46 -26.45
N LEU A 324 -33.26 -0.75 -25.26
CA LEU A 324 -34.05 -0.82 -24.04
C LEU A 324 -34.71 0.53 -23.76
N TYR A 325 -33.96 1.63 -23.91
CA TYR A 325 -34.50 2.99 -23.78
C TYR A 325 -35.68 3.26 -24.76
N LYS A 326 -35.52 2.84 -26.03
CA LYS A 326 -36.55 3.11 -27.06
C LYS A 326 -37.80 2.22 -26.94
N LYS A 327 -37.64 0.97 -26.50
CA LYS A 327 -38.71 -0.02 -26.52
C LYS A 327 -39.37 -0.28 -25.17
N ASP A 328 -38.62 -0.15 -24.08
CA ASP A 328 -39.08 -0.46 -22.74
C ASP A 328 -38.50 0.49 -21.70
N VAL A 329 -38.97 1.75 -21.72
CA VAL A 329 -38.52 2.80 -20.81
C VAL A 329 -38.75 2.42 -19.33
N LYS A 330 -39.77 1.58 -19.05
CA LYS A 330 -40.07 1.19 -17.65
C LYS A 330 -38.95 0.30 -17.07
N ASN A 331 -38.43 -0.62 -17.83
CA ASN A 331 -37.33 -1.49 -17.40
C ASN A 331 -35.96 -0.84 -17.63
N PHE A 332 -35.86 0.15 -18.53
CA PHE A 332 -34.63 0.92 -18.73
C PHE A 332 -34.21 1.65 -17.46
N TRP A 333 -35.08 2.40 -16.84
CA TRP A 333 -34.73 3.26 -15.71
C TRP A 333 -34.19 2.50 -14.49
N PRO A 334 -34.81 1.39 -14.02
CA PRO A 334 -34.21 0.62 -12.92
C PRO A 334 -32.81 0.08 -13.23
N LEU A 335 -32.59 -0.43 -14.43
CA LEU A 335 -31.28 -0.95 -14.83
C LEU A 335 -30.25 0.20 -15.01
N PHE A 336 -30.67 1.31 -15.64
CA PHE A 336 -29.76 2.45 -15.84
C PHE A 336 -29.40 3.12 -14.51
N VAL A 337 -30.33 3.25 -13.59
CA VAL A 337 -30.07 3.74 -12.23
C VAL A 337 -29.13 2.78 -11.50
N LEU A 338 -29.36 1.47 -11.59
CA LEU A 338 -28.45 0.48 -11.00
C LEU A 338 -27.05 0.60 -11.58
N PHE A 339 -26.91 0.72 -12.90
CA PHE A 339 -25.62 0.92 -13.57
C PHE A 339 -24.89 2.17 -13.07
N LEU A 340 -25.61 3.31 -12.97
CA LEU A 340 -25.02 4.58 -12.51
C LEU A 340 -24.66 4.54 -11.03
N PHE A 341 -25.54 4.02 -10.17
CA PHE A 341 -25.33 4.06 -8.72
C PHE A 341 -24.25 3.06 -8.25
N THR A 342 -24.13 1.91 -8.90
CA THR A 342 -23.06 0.95 -8.59
C THR A 342 -21.73 1.26 -9.31
N GLY A 343 -21.70 2.29 -10.15
CA GLY A 343 -20.56 2.76 -10.92
C GLY A 343 -20.16 4.18 -10.57
N LEU A 344 -20.60 5.12 -11.39
CA LEU A 344 -20.18 6.52 -11.30
C LEU A 344 -20.59 7.20 -9.98
N ALA A 345 -21.82 6.95 -9.49
CA ALA A 345 -22.26 7.52 -8.22
C ALA A 345 -21.49 6.91 -7.03
N LEU A 346 -21.07 5.65 -7.12
CA LEU A 346 -20.23 5.03 -6.12
C LEU A 346 -18.83 5.69 -6.08
N LYS A 347 -18.21 5.98 -7.23
CA LYS A 347 -16.94 6.74 -7.29
C LYS A 347 -17.09 8.15 -6.71
N PHE A 348 -18.23 8.80 -6.95
CA PHE A 348 -18.56 10.08 -6.30
C PHE A 348 -18.62 9.92 -4.77
N TYR A 349 -19.28 8.87 -4.26
CA TYR A 349 -19.47 8.63 -2.83
C TYR A 349 -18.14 8.25 -2.13
N LEU A 350 -17.32 7.38 -2.73
CA LEU A 350 -16.05 6.96 -2.16
C LEU A 350 -15.04 8.10 -2.04
N ASN A 351 -15.14 9.11 -2.90
CA ASN A 351 -14.24 10.27 -2.94
C ASN A 351 -12.75 9.87 -2.81
N GLU A 352 -12.35 8.88 -3.61
CA GLU A 352 -11.02 8.29 -3.56
C GLU A 352 -9.95 9.34 -3.85
N ARG A 353 -8.84 9.22 -3.14
CA ARG A 353 -7.65 10.06 -3.33
C ARG A 353 -6.94 9.73 -4.64
N ILE A 354 -6.00 10.61 -5.03
CA ILE A 354 -5.18 10.38 -6.21
C ILE A 354 -4.27 9.15 -6.03
N TYR A 355 -4.08 8.38 -7.09
CA TYR A 355 -3.18 7.21 -7.14
C TYR A 355 -3.44 6.14 -6.06
N GLU A 356 -4.68 5.64 -6.00
CA GLU A 356 -4.97 4.45 -5.20
C GLU A 356 -4.02 3.28 -5.55
N PRO A 357 -3.67 2.42 -4.58
CA PRO A 357 -2.71 1.32 -4.81
C PRO A 357 -3.12 0.36 -5.92
N ARG A 358 -4.42 0.10 -6.08
CA ARG A 358 -4.98 -0.83 -7.06
C ARG A 358 -6.41 -0.48 -7.42
N GLU A 359 -6.90 -1.02 -8.56
CA GLU A 359 -8.33 -0.98 -8.88
C GLU A 359 -9.12 -1.86 -7.91
N ARG A 360 -10.32 -1.40 -7.54
CA ARG A 360 -11.20 -2.09 -6.60
C ARG A 360 -12.36 -2.76 -7.35
N ASP A 361 -12.09 -3.91 -7.96
CA ASP A 361 -13.04 -4.67 -8.79
C ASP A 361 -14.36 -4.91 -8.08
N TYR A 362 -14.32 -5.34 -6.82
CA TYR A 362 -15.48 -5.62 -6.00
C TYR A 362 -16.39 -4.41 -5.78
N ALA A 363 -15.87 -3.20 -5.88
CA ALA A 363 -16.66 -1.98 -5.73
C ALA A 363 -17.49 -1.67 -6.99
N LEU A 364 -16.97 -1.98 -8.18
CA LEU A 364 -17.58 -1.62 -9.47
C LEU A 364 -18.28 -2.78 -10.17
N VAL A 365 -18.20 -4.00 -9.64
CA VAL A 365 -18.77 -5.21 -10.25
C VAL A 365 -20.26 -5.07 -10.57
N GLY A 366 -21.04 -4.37 -9.75
CA GLY A 366 -22.47 -4.14 -10.00
C GLY A 366 -22.75 -3.35 -11.29
N SER A 367 -21.93 -2.32 -11.56
CA SER A 367 -21.99 -1.55 -12.79
C SER A 367 -21.63 -2.37 -14.02
N PHE A 368 -20.56 -3.15 -13.95
CA PHE A 368 -20.12 -3.98 -15.06
C PHE A 368 -21.09 -5.12 -15.34
N TYR A 369 -21.62 -5.76 -14.28
CA TYR A 369 -22.68 -6.76 -14.40
C TYR A 369 -23.92 -6.20 -15.12
N THR A 370 -24.36 -5.00 -14.71
CA THR A 370 -25.51 -4.37 -15.35
C THR A 370 -25.22 -4.01 -16.81
N PHE A 371 -24.00 -3.62 -17.14
CA PHE A 371 -23.62 -3.37 -18.53
C PHE A 371 -23.67 -4.66 -19.40
N CYS A 372 -23.30 -5.81 -18.82
CA CYS A 372 -23.46 -7.11 -19.48
C CYS A 372 -24.94 -7.44 -19.78
N ILE A 373 -25.89 -6.99 -18.94
CA ILE A 373 -27.32 -7.14 -19.25
C ILE A 373 -27.68 -6.31 -20.50
N PHE A 374 -27.13 -5.10 -20.66
CA PHE A 374 -27.33 -4.30 -21.89
C PHE A 374 -26.72 -5.01 -23.12
N ILE A 375 -25.55 -5.65 -22.99
CA ILE A 375 -24.98 -6.48 -24.06
C ILE A 375 -25.96 -7.57 -24.46
N GLY A 376 -26.60 -8.26 -23.50
CA GLY A 376 -27.64 -9.25 -23.77
C GLY A 376 -28.86 -8.69 -24.52
N TYR A 377 -29.31 -7.48 -24.19
CA TYR A 377 -30.40 -6.79 -24.91
C TYR A 377 -30.05 -6.45 -26.36
N SER A 378 -28.78 -6.32 -26.73
CA SER A 378 -28.36 -6.06 -28.10
C SER A 378 -28.80 -7.15 -29.07
N PHE A 379 -28.91 -8.41 -28.57
CA PHE A 379 -29.41 -9.54 -29.36
C PHE A 379 -30.75 -9.23 -30.03
N LEU A 380 -31.72 -8.73 -29.23
CA LEU A 380 -33.06 -8.39 -29.74
C LEU A 380 -33.01 -7.25 -30.77
N SER A 381 -32.10 -6.29 -30.61
CA SER A 381 -31.95 -5.19 -31.56
C SER A 381 -31.44 -5.68 -32.91
N ILE A 382 -30.37 -6.44 -32.88
CA ILE A 382 -29.71 -6.98 -34.07
C ILE A 382 -30.62 -7.95 -34.77
N PHE A 383 -31.27 -8.88 -34.03
CA PHE A 383 -32.21 -9.84 -34.57
C PHE A 383 -33.32 -9.15 -35.34
N ASN A 384 -34.07 -8.22 -34.72
CA ASN A 384 -35.18 -7.49 -35.35
C ASN A 384 -34.77 -6.64 -36.55
N PHE A 385 -33.50 -6.17 -36.58
CA PHE A 385 -32.98 -5.43 -37.71
C PHE A 385 -32.70 -6.34 -38.91
N ILE A 386 -32.08 -7.49 -38.66
CA ILE A 386 -31.68 -8.44 -39.70
C ILE A 386 -32.89 -9.25 -40.21
N GLU A 387 -33.83 -9.62 -39.35
CA GLU A 387 -35.03 -10.41 -39.67
C GLU A 387 -35.85 -9.80 -40.81
N LYS A 388 -35.95 -8.49 -40.88
CA LYS A 388 -36.62 -7.76 -41.93
C LYS A 388 -36.06 -8.01 -43.32
N LYS A 389 -34.80 -8.42 -43.44
CA LYS A 389 -34.12 -8.66 -44.73
C LYS A 389 -33.94 -10.15 -45.03
N PHE A 390 -33.71 -11.00 -44.04
CA PHE A 390 -33.24 -12.36 -44.23
C PHE A 390 -34.16 -13.44 -43.68
N GLY A 391 -35.29 -13.03 -43.05
CA GLY A 391 -36.21 -13.97 -42.37
C GLY A 391 -35.67 -14.49 -41.02
N SER A 392 -36.48 -15.18 -40.23
CA SER A 392 -36.21 -15.48 -38.81
C SER A 392 -35.04 -16.42 -38.60
N TYR A 393 -34.93 -17.55 -39.34
CA TYR A 393 -33.84 -18.53 -39.10
C TYR A 393 -32.44 -18.03 -39.42
N PRO A 394 -32.18 -17.41 -40.61
CA PRO A 394 -30.86 -16.84 -40.88
C PRO A 394 -30.51 -15.68 -39.92
N SER A 395 -31.51 -14.90 -39.55
CA SER A 395 -31.33 -13.79 -38.59
C SER A 395 -30.97 -14.28 -37.21
N LEU A 396 -31.59 -15.37 -36.73
CA LEU A 396 -31.24 -16.00 -35.48
C LEU A 396 -29.79 -16.49 -35.50
N ALA A 397 -29.37 -17.17 -36.55
CA ALA A 397 -27.99 -17.67 -36.67
C ALA A 397 -26.96 -16.54 -36.71
N ILE A 398 -27.14 -15.50 -37.53
CA ILE A 398 -26.22 -14.36 -37.63
C ILE A 398 -26.15 -13.60 -36.31
N THR A 399 -27.29 -13.31 -35.69
CA THR A 399 -27.35 -12.60 -34.42
C THR A 399 -26.69 -13.39 -33.30
N SER A 400 -26.92 -14.72 -33.25
CA SER A 400 -26.28 -15.59 -32.28
C SER A 400 -24.75 -15.58 -32.40
N ILE A 401 -24.23 -15.68 -33.62
CA ILE A 401 -22.79 -15.62 -33.87
C ILE A 401 -22.22 -14.29 -33.41
N LEU A 402 -22.84 -13.15 -33.80
CA LEU A 402 -22.38 -11.83 -33.42
C LEU A 402 -22.42 -11.62 -31.90
N CYS A 403 -23.47 -12.02 -31.21
CA CYS A 403 -23.57 -11.80 -29.77
C CYS A 403 -22.73 -12.80 -28.97
N LEU A 404 -22.60 -14.07 -29.43
CA LEU A 404 -21.71 -15.04 -28.79
C LEU A 404 -20.22 -14.76 -29.00
N SER A 405 -19.87 -13.99 -30.05
CA SER A 405 -18.47 -13.56 -30.23
C SER A 405 -17.95 -12.75 -29.04
N CYS A 406 -18.82 -11.98 -28.39
CA CYS A 406 -18.44 -11.17 -27.22
C CYS A 406 -17.93 -12.03 -26.03
N PRO A 407 -18.71 -12.97 -25.45
CA PRO A 407 -18.21 -13.82 -24.37
C PRO A 407 -17.06 -14.73 -24.81
N LEU A 408 -17.02 -15.16 -26.09
CA LEU A 408 -15.92 -15.97 -26.59
C LEU A 408 -14.61 -15.20 -26.66
N ILE A 409 -14.60 -13.98 -27.21
CA ILE A 409 -13.41 -13.12 -27.25
C ILE A 409 -12.93 -12.83 -25.80
N LEU A 410 -13.83 -12.49 -24.90
CA LEU A 410 -13.48 -12.24 -23.51
C LEU A 410 -12.90 -13.49 -22.85
N ALA A 411 -13.52 -14.65 -23.04
CA ALA A 411 -13.04 -15.91 -22.44
C ALA A 411 -11.67 -16.31 -22.98
N THR A 412 -11.47 -16.25 -24.31
CA THR A 412 -10.19 -16.67 -24.92
C THR A 412 -9.03 -15.75 -24.61
N ASN A 413 -9.27 -14.44 -24.57
CA ASN A 413 -8.20 -13.46 -24.31
C ASN A 413 -7.85 -13.32 -22.83
N ASN A 414 -8.77 -13.65 -21.91
CA ASN A 414 -8.53 -13.46 -20.48
C ASN A 414 -8.35 -14.78 -19.71
N TRP A 415 -8.40 -15.92 -20.37
CA TRP A 415 -8.30 -17.20 -19.65
C TRP A 415 -6.95 -17.34 -18.95
N ASP A 416 -5.88 -17.05 -19.64
CA ASP A 416 -4.51 -17.27 -19.19
C ASP A 416 -4.07 -16.32 -18.07
N ASP A 417 -4.59 -15.07 -18.00
CA ASP A 417 -4.30 -14.14 -16.91
C ASP A 417 -5.31 -14.22 -15.75
N HIS A 418 -6.38 -15.05 -15.88
CA HIS A 418 -7.37 -15.29 -14.83
C HIS A 418 -7.32 -16.72 -14.27
N ASP A 419 -6.68 -17.67 -14.95
CA ASP A 419 -6.49 -19.02 -14.42
C ASP A 419 -5.57 -19.01 -13.19
N ARG A 420 -6.10 -19.50 -12.08
CA ARG A 420 -5.41 -19.63 -10.80
C ARG A 420 -5.05 -21.08 -10.45
N SER A 421 -5.32 -22.01 -11.37
CA SER A 421 -4.99 -23.42 -11.18
C SER A 421 -3.47 -23.63 -11.06
N ASN A 422 -3.05 -24.51 -10.16
CA ASN A 422 -1.64 -24.85 -9.90
C ASN A 422 -0.73 -23.69 -9.45
N ARG A 423 -1.31 -22.56 -9.06
CA ARG A 423 -0.60 -21.38 -8.58
C ARG A 423 -0.58 -21.37 -7.04
N TYR A 424 0.57 -21.73 -6.45
CA TYR A 424 0.76 -21.80 -4.99
C TYR A 424 1.82 -20.80 -4.50
N THR A 425 2.10 -19.76 -5.27
CA THR A 425 3.19 -18.79 -4.96
C THR A 425 2.94 -18.01 -3.67
N ALA A 426 1.71 -17.60 -3.37
CA ALA A 426 1.38 -16.91 -2.12
C ALA A 426 1.50 -17.82 -0.89
N GLN A 427 1.04 -19.08 -1.00
CA GLN A 427 1.20 -20.11 0.02
C GLN A 427 2.69 -20.38 0.29
N SER A 428 3.48 -20.54 -0.78
CA SER A 428 4.92 -20.81 -0.67
C SER A 428 5.68 -19.64 -0.05
N LEU A 429 5.31 -18.40 -0.38
CA LEU A 429 5.86 -17.21 0.26
C LEU A 429 5.62 -17.23 1.77
N ALA A 430 4.38 -17.48 2.19
CA ALA A 430 4.02 -17.57 3.61
C ALA A 430 4.82 -18.67 4.34
N LYS A 431 4.93 -19.84 3.71
CA LYS A 431 5.73 -20.95 4.27
C LYS A 431 7.22 -20.63 4.32
N ALA A 432 7.76 -19.97 3.28
CA ALA A 432 9.17 -19.55 3.26
C ALA A 432 9.49 -18.54 4.40
N TYR A 433 8.59 -17.61 4.70
CA TYR A 433 8.73 -16.75 5.89
C TYR A 433 8.73 -17.59 7.17
N LEU A 434 7.78 -18.49 7.36
CA LEU A 434 7.64 -19.30 8.57
C LEU A 434 8.79 -20.33 8.72
N ASP A 435 9.28 -20.88 7.61
CA ASP A 435 10.44 -21.80 7.58
C ASP A 435 11.76 -21.08 7.88
N SER A 436 11.79 -19.77 7.70
CA SER A 436 12.94 -18.92 8.04
C SER A 436 13.04 -18.63 9.56
N ILE A 437 12.04 -19.05 10.34
CA ILE A 437 11.95 -18.84 11.80
C ILE A 437 12.30 -20.14 12.54
N ASP A 438 13.05 -20.05 13.61
CA ASP A 438 13.42 -21.18 14.47
C ASP A 438 12.20 -21.98 14.91
N GLU A 439 12.30 -23.30 14.86
CA GLU A 439 11.24 -24.24 15.22
C GLU A 439 11.10 -24.35 16.75
N ASP A 440 9.87 -24.49 17.24
CA ASP A 440 9.52 -24.75 18.65
C ASP A 440 10.05 -23.72 19.68
N LYS A 441 10.37 -22.49 19.24
CA LYS A 441 10.90 -21.42 20.09
C LYS A 441 9.83 -20.39 20.51
N GLN A 442 8.55 -20.62 20.18
CA GLN A 442 7.51 -19.65 20.47
C GLN A 442 7.80 -18.24 19.91
N ALA A 443 8.44 -18.18 18.75
CA ALA A 443 8.95 -16.94 18.16
C ALA A 443 7.85 -15.89 17.93
N ILE A 444 8.22 -14.62 17.93
CA ILE A 444 7.38 -13.49 17.55
C ILE A 444 7.89 -12.95 16.22
N ILE A 445 7.01 -12.77 15.25
CA ILE A 445 7.34 -12.09 13.99
C ILE A 445 6.49 -10.82 13.83
N TYR A 446 7.17 -9.69 13.66
CA TYR A 446 6.53 -8.42 13.29
C TYR A 446 6.41 -8.33 11.77
N THR A 447 5.17 -8.07 11.31
CA THR A 447 4.83 -7.81 9.91
C THR A 447 4.41 -6.35 9.74
N ILE A 448 4.68 -5.76 8.55
CA ILE A 448 4.50 -4.32 8.35
C ILE A 448 3.10 -3.99 7.82
N GLY A 449 2.58 -4.78 6.90
CA GLY A 449 1.33 -4.52 6.20
C GLY A 449 0.49 -5.76 5.94
N ASP A 450 -0.60 -5.57 5.19
CA ASP A 450 -1.59 -6.62 4.90
C ASP A 450 -0.98 -7.75 4.07
N ASN A 451 -0.12 -7.43 3.10
CA ASN A 451 0.42 -8.41 2.16
C ASN A 451 1.24 -9.50 2.86
N ASP A 452 2.08 -9.12 3.81
CA ASP A 452 2.88 -10.06 4.60
C ASP A 452 1.98 -10.82 5.59
N THR A 453 1.15 -10.08 6.32
CA THR A 453 0.35 -10.61 7.43
C THR A 453 -0.68 -11.62 6.96
N PHE A 454 -1.44 -11.31 5.89
CA PHE A 454 -2.56 -12.16 5.48
C PHE A 454 -2.09 -13.47 4.85
N ALA A 455 -0.95 -13.48 4.19
CA ALA A 455 -0.35 -14.72 3.71
C ALA A 455 0.05 -15.64 4.88
N LEU A 456 0.65 -15.10 5.95
CA LEU A 456 0.99 -15.85 7.17
C LEU A 456 -0.27 -16.34 7.89
N TRP A 457 -1.30 -15.51 8.03
CA TRP A 457 -2.58 -15.91 8.62
C TRP A 457 -3.22 -17.05 7.83
N TYR A 458 -3.20 -17.01 6.49
CA TYR A 458 -3.71 -18.12 5.68
C TYR A 458 -2.98 -19.42 6.04
N ALA A 459 -1.65 -19.43 6.08
CA ALA A 459 -0.87 -20.63 6.40
C ALA A 459 -1.17 -21.13 7.83
N GLN A 460 -1.32 -20.23 8.81
CA GLN A 460 -1.58 -20.59 10.20
C GLN A 460 -3.03 -21.03 10.44
N GLU A 461 -4.02 -20.27 9.93
CA GLU A 461 -5.45 -20.49 10.23
C GLU A 461 -6.06 -21.61 9.39
N ILE A 462 -5.67 -21.76 8.12
CA ILE A 462 -6.26 -22.71 7.19
C ILE A 462 -5.44 -24.00 7.11
N GLU A 463 -4.10 -23.89 7.05
CA GLU A 463 -3.23 -25.06 6.91
C GLU A 463 -2.65 -25.57 8.22
N ASN A 464 -2.94 -24.87 9.33
CA ASN A 464 -2.39 -25.17 10.66
C ASN A 464 -0.84 -25.27 10.67
N TYR A 465 -0.20 -24.43 9.83
CA TYR A 465 1.25 -24.43 9.60
C TYR A 465 1.95 -23.48 10.57
N ARG A 466 2.99 -23.95 11.28
CA ARG A 466 3.80 -23.15 12.22
C ARG A 466 2.97 -22.24 13.14
N THR A 467 1.94 -22.82 13.77
CA THR A 467 1.07 -22.11 14.73
C THR A 467 1.76 -21.84 16.08
N ASP A 468 3.01 -22.27 16.25
CA ASP A 468 3.93 -21.91 17.35
C ASP A 468 4.46 -20.48 17.23
N VAL A 469 4.45 -19.89 16.02
CA VAL A 469 4.92 -18.54 15.75
C VAL A 469 3.79 -17.53 15.97
N ARG A 470 4.06 -16.45 16.72
CA ARG A 470 3.12 -15.35 16.92
C ARG A 470 3.33 -14.26 15.86
N THR A 471 2.40 -14.16 14.91
CA THR A 471 2.40 -13.08 13.92
C THR A 471 1.76 -11.82 14.51
N ILE A 472 2.51 -10.70 14.48
CA ILE A 472 2.07 -9.38 14.97
C ILE A 472 2.18 -8.36 13.84
N ASN A 473 1.03 -7.88 13.35
CA ASN A 473 0.98 -6.77 12.41
C ASN A 473 1.21 -5.45 13.16
N THR A 474 2.26 -4.71 12.79
CA THR A 474 2.67 -3.47 13.48
C THR A 474 1.65 -2.33 13.30
N SER A 475 0.93 -2.29 12.17
CA SER A 475 -0.13 -1.30 11.95
C SER A 475 -1.36 -1.58 12.83
N LEU A 476 -1.79 -2.84 12.91
CA LEU A 476 -2.90 -3.25 13.77
C LEU A 476 -2.56 -3.14 15.26
N LEU A 477 -1.29 -3.25 15.63
CA LEU A 477 -0.82 -3.10 17.01
C LEU A 477 -1.12 -1.70 17.59
N ALA A 478 -1.38 -0.70 16.76
CA ALA A 478 -1.86 0.61 17.18
C ALA A 478 -3.31 0.59 17.73
N THR A 479 -4.04 -0.53 17.60
CA THR A 479 -5.42 -0.69 18.06
C THR A 479 -5.51 -1.52 19.35
N ASP A 480 -6.43 -1.15 20.22
CA ASP A 480 -6.66 -1.78 21.52
C ASP A 480 -7.11 -3.26 21.39
N TRP A 481 -8.09 -3.51 20.53
CA TRP A 481 -8.65 -4.84 20.28
C TRP A 481 -7.59 -5.84 19.79
N TYR A 482 -6.61 -5.37 19.00
CA TYR A 482 -5.56 -6.25 18.48
C TYR A 482 -4.54 -6.61 19.56
N MET A 483 -4.14 -5.65 20.41
CA MET A 483 -3.28 -5.94 21.55
C MET A 483 -3.95 -6.91 22.54
N ASP A 484 -5.25 -6.78 22.80
CA ASP A 484 -6.03 -7.74 23.59
C ASP A 484 -6.00 -9.16 23.01
N GLN A 485 -6.04 -9.28 21.67
CA GLN A 485 -5.89 -10.57 21.00
C GLN A 485 -4.47 -11.13 21.15
N MET A 486 -3.45 -10.30 21.07
CA MET A 486 -2.06 -10.73 21.25
C MET A 486 -1.80 -11.28 22.67
N LYS A 487 -2.49 -10.76 23.67
CA LYS A 487 -2.41 -11.22 25.06
C LYS A 487 -3.14 -12.55 25.35
N ARG A 488 -3.84 -13.10 24.36
CA ARG A 488 -4.49 -14.42 24.47
C ARG A 488 -3.64 -15.50 23.80
N LYS A 489 -3.76 -16.74 24.32
CA LYS A 489 -3.18 -17.91 23.66
C LYS A 489 -3.82 -18.12 22.28
N ALA A 490 -3.00 -18.40 21.26
CA ALA A 490 -3.46 -18.74 19.91
C ALA A 490 -2.80 -20.04 19.47
N TYR A 491 -3.60 -21.10 19.33
CA TYR A 491 -3.11 -22.45 18.99
C TYR A 491 -1.94 -22.91 19.88
N LYS A 492 -0.77 -23.15 19.28
CA LYS A 492 0.46 -23.53 19.98
C LYS A 492 1.24 -22.32 20.50
N SER A 493 0.93 -21.10 20.04
CA SER A 493 1.65 -19.88 20.44
C SER A 493 1.13 -19.36 21.77
N ASP A 494 2.04 -19.13 22.72
CA ASP A 494 1.72 -18.53 24.00
C ASP A 494 1.33 -17.03 23.89
N PRO A 495 0.63 -16.49 24.91
CA PRO A 495 0.30 -15.07 24.98
C PRO A 495 1.54 -14.18 24.84
N VAL A 496 1.38 -13.05 24.19
CA VAL A 496 2.40 -12.00 24.16
C VAL A 496 2.40 -11.30 25.50
N LEU A 497 3.56 -11.21 26.12
CA LEU A 497 3.74 -10.57 27.42
C LEU A 497 3.85 -9.06 27.25
N SER A 498 3.16 -8.29 28.08
CA SER A 498 3.16 -6.84 28.13
C SER A 498 2.99 -6.36 29.56
N ASN A 499 3.58 -5.23 29.91
CA ASN A 499 3.40 -4.56 31.20
C ASN A 499 2.15 -3.65 31.20
N LEU A 500 1.71 -3.18 30.02
CA LEU A 500 0.55 -2.29 29.90
C LEU A 500 -0.75 -3.09 30.05
N GLU A 501 -1.69 -2.54 30.79
CA GLU A 501 -3.07 -3.06 30.88
C GLU A 501 -3.96 -2.41 29.82
N HIS A 502 -5.13 -3.01 29.53
CA HIS A 502 -6.07 -2.54 28.51
C HIS A 502 -6.37 -1.03 28.64
N SER A 503 -6.65 -0.53 29.85
CA SER A 503 -6.96 0.89 30.10
C SER A 503 -5.83 1.84 29.70
N GLN A 504 -4.59 1.35 29.61
CA GLN A 504 -3.42 2.15 29.30
C GLN A 504 -3.16 2.28 27.78
N TYR A 505 -3.69 1.36 26.97
CA TYR A 505 -3.64 1.42 25.51
C TYR A 505 -5.02 1.46 24.82
N ALA A 506 -6.11 1.59 25.58
CA ALA A 506 -7.44 1.83 25.05
C ALA A 506 -7.44 3.01 24.06
N TYR A 507 -8.44 3.08 23.20
CA TYR A 507 -8.57 4.14 22.20
C TYR A 507 -8.44 5.54 22.84
N GLY A 508 -7.61 6.39 22.25
CA GLY A 508 -7.32 7.75 22.76
C GLY A 508 -6.27 7.80 23.87
N ASN A 509 -5.85 6.64 24.45
CA ASN A 509 -4.81 6.59 25.46
C ASN A 509 -3.48 6.17 24.81
N ARG A 510 -2.45 7.01 24.96
CA ARG A 510 -1.11 6.77 24.40
C ARG A 510 -1.09 6.50 22.88
N ASP A 511 -2.08 7.01 22.13
CA ASP A 511 -2.05 6.96 20.67
C ASP A 511 -0.79 7.61 20.13
N TYR A 512 -0.33 8.64 20.84
CA TYR A 512 0.91 9.35 20.65
C TYR A 512 1.45 9.86 21.99
N ILE A 513 2.76 9.78 22.22
CA ILE A 513 3.45 10.38 23.36
C ILE A 513 4.52 11.35 22.85
N LYS A 514 4.68 12.48 23.54
CA LYS A 514 5.51 13.58 23.11
C LYS A 514 6.91 13.48 23.71
N PHE A 515 7.93 13.80 22.92
CA PHE A 515 9.29 14.03 23.44
C PHE A 515 9.40 15.43 24.05
N GLU A 516 9.94 15.49 25.29
CA GLU A 516 10.32 16.74 25.94
C GLU A 516 11.72 16.55 26.54
N GLY A 517 12.72 17.11 25.90
CA GLY A 517 14.14 16.93 26.24
C GLY A 517 14.54 17.60 27.55
N ILE A 518 14.06 17.09 28.68
CA ILE A 518 14.35 17.61 30.01
C ILE A 518 15.65 17.01 30.55
N ILE A 519 15.98 15.78 30.15
CA ILE A 519 17.16 15.04 30.59
C ILE A 519 18.00 14.70 29.35
N ASP A 520 19.12 15.38 29.19
CA ASP A 520 19.89 15.34 27.93
C ASP A 520 21.05 14.35 27.96
N SER A 521 21.58 14.00 29.13
CA SER A 521 22.89 13.34 29.26
C SER A 521 22.82 11.88 29.72
N THR A 522 21.70 11.40 30.27
CA THR A 522 21.62 10.07 30.88
C THR A 522 20.72 9.14 30.08
N ARG A 523 21.26 7.96 29.70
CA ARG A 523 20.45 6.88 29.14
C ARG A 523 19.63 6.19 30.23
N TRP A 524 18.32 6.03 29.99
CA TRP A 524 17.46 5.29 30.88
C TRP A 524 17.43 3.80 30.53
N ASP A 525 17.33 2.95 31.53
CA ASP A 525 16.98 1.54 31.28
C ASP A 525 15.61 1.47 30.56
N LEU A 526 15.50 0.58 29.57
CA LEU A 526 14.25 0.34 28.86
C LEU A 526 13.09 0.01 29.81
N LYS A 527 13.36 -0.73 30.90
CA LYS A 527 12.36 -1.08 31.91
C LYS A 527 11.84 0.17 32.66
N ASP A 528 12.74 1.09 32.99
CA ASP A 528 12.38 2.36 33.62
C ASP A 528 11.62 3.28 32.66
N PHE A 529 12.04 3.32 31.40
CA PHE A 529 11.32 4.04 30.34
C PHE A 529 9.88 3.49 30.17
N ILE A 530 9.71 2.18 30.06
CA ILE A 530 8.37 1.56 29.97
C ILE A 530 7.55 1.83 31.24
N SER A 531 8.15 1.75 32.42
CA SER A 531 7.48 2.10 33.68
C SER A 531 6.98 3.54 33.68
N TRP A 532 7.77 4.49 33.15
CA TRP A 532 7.38 5.89 33.00
C TRP A 532 6.22 6.07 32.03
N VAL A 533 6.35 5.54 30.80
CA VAL A 533 5.33 5.76 29.75
C VAL A 533 4.04 4.98 30.01
N SER A 534 4.08 3.89 30.78
CA SER A 534 2.89 3.15 31.21
C SER A 534 2.20 3.76 32.44
N SER A 535 2.90 4.62 33.20
CA SER A 535 2.35 5.21 34.43
C SER A 535 1.22 6.21 34.13
N ASP A 536 0.16 6.14 34.98
CA ASP A 536 -0.92 7.13 34.99
C ASP A 536 -0.73 8.23 36.03
N ASN A 537 0.47 8.31 36.63
CA ASN A 537 0.83 9.37 37.57
C ASN A 537 0.77 10.74 36.90
N GLU A 538 0.28 11.75 37.65
CA GLU A 538 0.22 13.12 37.10
C GLU A 538 1.58 13.67 36.63
N ARG A 539 2.68 13.22 37.23
CA ARG A 539 4.04 13.62 36.84
C ARG A 539 4.44 13.19 35.44
N THR A 540 3.82 12.15 34.90
CA THR A 540 4.08 11.66 33.51
C THR A 540 3.19 12.34 32.49
N LYS A 541 2.25 13.19 32.91
CA LYS A 541 1.31 13.89 32.03
C LYS A 541 1.83 15.28 31.64
N TYR A 542 1.55 15.69 30.40
CA TYR A 542 1.98 16.98 29.86
C TYR A 542 1.46 18.17 30.71
N LYS A 543 0.28 18.03 31.32
CA LYS A 543 -0.24 19.01 32.29
C LYS A 543 0.72 19.34 33.43
N PHE A 544 1.50 18.37 33.89
CA PHE A 544 2.49 18.60 34.94
C PHE A 544 3.63 19.52 34.45
N LEU A 545 4.11 19.31 33.23
CA LEU A 545 5.12 20.15 32.61
C LEU A 545 4.61 21.56 32.37
N LEU A 546 3.40 21.72 31.87
CA LEU A 546 2.80 23.03 31.65
C LEU A 546 2.76 23.83 32.94
N LYS A 547 2.40 23.19 34.08
CA LYS A 547 2.48 23.84 35.41
C LYS A 547 3.91 24.23 35.80
N GLN A 548 4.90 23.39 35.51
CA GLN A 548 6.31 23.72 35.73
C GLN A 548 6.81 24.89 34.87
N TYR A 549 6.27 25.05 33.66
CA TYR A 549 6.55 26.17 32.76
C TYR A 549 5.76 27.43 33.12
N GLY A 550 5.01 27.43 34.24
CA GLY A 550 4.36 28.63 34.81
C GLY A 550 2.90 28.82 34.31
N TYR A 551 2.32 27.85 33.59
CA TYR A 551 0.91 27.94 33.20
C TYR A 551 0.00 27.89 34.43
N GLU A 552 -0.87 28.88 34.59
CA GLU A 552 -1.85 28.93 35.65
C GLU A 552 -3.09 28.06 35.35
N GLN A 553 -3.92 27.75 36.36
CA GLN A 553 -5.12 26.93 36.17
C GLN A 553 -6.12 27.49 35.16
N GLU A 554 -6.22 28.79 35.01
CA GLU A 554 -7.09 29.46 34.03
C GLU A 554 -6.58 29.24 32.61
N GLU A 555 -5.28 29.30 32.38
CA GLU A 555 -4.65 29.06 31.07
C GLU A 555 -4.80 27.58 30.67
N LEU A 556 -4.66 26.66 31.63
CA LEU A 556 -4.85 25.23 31.38
C LEU A 556 -6.29 24.87 30.93
N LYS A 557 -7.31 25.65 31.30
CA LYS A 557 -8.70 25.42 30.81
C LYS A 557 -8.82 25.62 29.30
N ASN A 558 -7.92 26.39 28.69
CA ASN A 558 -7.91 26.61 27.25
C ASN A 558 -7.22 25.49 26.47
N ILE A 559 -6.44 24.64 27.15
CA ILE A 559 -5.73 23.52 26.57
C ILE A 559 -6.65 22.28 26.63
N PRO A 560 -6.87 21.54 25.54
CA PRO A 560 -7.70 20.35 25.51
C PRO A 560 -7.24 19.28 26.52
N LEU A 561 -8.21 18.53 27.07
CA LEU A 561 -7.92 17.46 28.02
C LEU A 561 -6.98 16.39 27.45
N PHE A 562 -7.18 16.02 26.18
CA PHE A 562 -6.30 15.02 25.53
C PHE A 562 -4.85 15.49 25.49
N THR A 563 -4.59 16.79 25.29
CA THR A 563 -3.23 17.35 25.34
C THR A 563 -2.71 17.37 26.78
N GLN A 564 -3.53 17.79 27.75
CA GLN A 564 -3.14 17.83 29.16
C GLN A 564 -2.81 16.43 29.70
N ASN A 565 -3.57 15.42 29.30
CA ASN A 565 -3.43 14.02 29.72
C ASN A 565 -2.39 13.24 28.91
N MET A 566 -1.87 13.82 27.82
CA MET A 566 -0.84 13.20 27.00
C MET A 566 0.38 12.85 27.85
N VAL A 567 0.89 11.63 27.70
CA VAL A 567 2.16 11.22 28.31
C VAL A 567 3.32 11.82 27.54
N TYR A 568 4.36 12.22 28.25
CA TYR A 568 5.61 12.64 27.63
C TYR A 568 6.77 11.76 28.08
N TYR A 569 7.87 11.77 27.30
CA TYR A 569 9.11 11.14 27.72
C TYR A 569 10.25 12.18 27.78
N PRO A 570 11.02 12.17 28.89
CA PRO A 570 11.98 13.26 29.19
C PRO A 570 13.34 13.07 28.53
N THR A 571 13.65 11.86 28.02
CA THR A 571 14.87 11.54 27.30
C THR A 571 14.57 10.65 26.11
N ASN A 572 15.24 10.89 24.99
CA ASN A 572 15.19 10.01 23.83
C ASN A 572 16.28 8.93 23.85
N LYS A 573 17.13 8.91 24.85
CA LYS A 573 18.24 7.97 24.99
C LYS A 573 17.86 6.86 25.94
N ILE A 574 17.68 5.66 25.43
CA ILE A 574 17.40 4.47 26.26
C ILE A 574 18.45 3.40 26.06
N ARG A 575 18.56 2.52 27.05
CA ARG A 575 19.48 1.37 27.06
C ARG A 575 18.73 0.11 27.39
N PHE A 576 18.87 -0.90 26.55
CA PHE A 576 18.31 -2.22 26.77
C PHE A 576 19.42 -3.16 27.21
N TYR A 577 19.43 -3.56 28.48
CA TYR A 577 20.40 -4.53 28.99
C TYR A 577 20.10 -5.94 28.50
N VAL A 578 21.12 -6.66 28.07
CA VAL A 578 21.01 -8.00 27.55
C VAL A 578 21.12 -9.05 28.66
N ASN A 579 20.07 -9.85 28.79
CA ASN A 579 20.08 -10.99 29.70
C ASN A 579 20.73 -12.20 29.03
N LYS A 580 22.06 -12.37 29.24
CA LYS A 580 22.85 -13.42 28.61
C LYS A 580 22.32 -14.83 28.91
N GLU A 581 21.81 -15.07 30.13
CA GLU A 581 21.24 -16.36 30.51
C GLU A 581 19.99 -16.68 29.65
N ASN A 582 19.08 -15.72 29.50
CA ASN A 582 17.91 -15.91 28.65
C ASN A 582 18.30 -16.10 27.17
N VAL A 583 19.28 -15.36 26.65
CA VAL A 583 19.78 -15.50 25.27
C VAL A 583 20.29 -16.92 25.02
N ILE A 584 21.12 -17.44 25.94
CA ILE A 584 21.67 -18.79 25.82
C ILE A 584 20.57 -19.85 25.94
N ASN A 585 19.70 -19.74 26.94
CA ASN A 585 18.63 -20.70 27.20
C ASN A 585 17.58 -20.74 26.07
N SER A 586 17.30 -19.62 25.44
CA SER A 586 16.38 -19.55 24.29
C SER A 586 17.01 -20.04 22.97
N GLY A 587 18.34 -20.10 22.90
CA GLY A 587 19.09 -20.48 21.70
C GLY A 587 18.86 -19.49 20.54
N ILE A 588 18.78 -18.18 20.84
CA ILE A 588 18.61 -17.11 19.84
C ILE A 588 19.85 -17.04 18.95
N ILE A 589 21.03 -17.31 19.47
CA ILE A 589 22.30 -17.33 18.75
C ILE A 589 23.00 -18.69 18.90
N ASP A 590 23.89 -18.97 18.00
CA ASP A 590 24.72 -20.19 18.04
C ASP A 590 25.82 -20.10 19.12
N SER A 591 26.22 -21.23 19.65
CA SER A 591 27.22 -21.29 20.73
C SER A 591 28.58 -20.67 20.35
N ALA A 592 28.91 -20.65 19.06
CA ALA A 592 30.14 -20.02 18.55
C ALA A 592 30.16 -18.49 18.76
N ASP A 593 29.01 -17.88 18.92
CA ASP A 593 28.85 -16.43 19.09
C ASP A 593 28.59 -15.98 20.54
N TYR A 594 28.66 -16.87 21.51
CA TYR A 594 28.39 -16.52 22.93
C TYR A 594 29.32 -15.45 23.49
N ASP A 595 30.55 -15.40 23.01
CA ASP A 595 31.54 -14.39 23.42
C ASP A 595 31.28 -13.03 22.80
N ASN A 596 30.50 -12.96 21.71
CA ASN A 596 30.14 -11.76 21.00
C ASN A 596 28.86 -11.08 21.56
N ILE A 597 28.19 -11.66 22.58
CA ILE A 597 27.02 -11.09 23.20
C ILE A 597 27.36 -9.78 23.88
N VAL A 598 26.72 -8.68 23.42
CA VAL A 598 26.88 -7.37 24.03
C VAL A 598 26.19 -7.31 25.42
N GLU A 599 26.69 -6.45 26.29
CA GLU A 599 26.08 -6.26 27.63
C GLU A 599 24.77 -5.47 27.56
N TYR A 600 24.67 -4.56 26.59
CA TYR A 600 23.49 -3.71 26.38
C TYR A 600 23.40 -3.25 24.93
N ILE A 601 22.22 -2.80 24.54
CA ILE A 601 21.93 -2.14 23.27
C ILE A 601 21.47 -0.73 23.56
N ASP A 602 22.14 0.27 22.97
CA ASP A 602 21.74 1.67 23.05
C ASP A 602 20.75 2.00 21.93
N ILE A 603 19.64 2.61 22.31
CA ILE A 603 18.56 2.97 21.39
C ILE A 603 18.32 4.48 21.48
N ASP A 604 18.36 5.16 20.34
CA ASP A 604 18.06 6.58 20.25
C ASP A 604 16.67 6.76 19.63
N LEU A 605 15.69 7.10 20.47
CA LEU A 605 14.30 7.29 20.05
C LEU A 605 14.12 8.60 19.27
N PRO A 606 13.10 8.70 18.40
CA PRO A 606 12.82 9.91 17.66
C PRO A 606 12.43 11.07 18.58
N LYS A 607 12.92 12.28 18.25
CA LYS A 607 12.50 13.52 18.93
C LYS A 607 11.13 14.04 18.47
N SER A 608 10.55 13.43 17.46
CA SER A 608 9.20 13.73 16.97
C SER A 608 8.08 13.10 17.79
N GLY A 609 8.41 12.23 18.79
CA GLY A 609 7.44 11.49 19.59
C GLY A 609 7.30 10.03 19.17
N LEU A 610 6.50 9.26 19.90
CA LEU A 610 6.24 7.85 19.67
C LEU A 610 4.75 7.57 19.51
N TYR A 611 4.41 6.70 18.57
CA TYR A 611 3.06 6.19 18.39
C TYR A 611 2.81 4.93 19.24
N LYS A 612 1.54 4.61 19.50
CA LYS A 612 1.11 3.47 20.32
C LYS A 612 1.77 2.15 19.95
N ASN A 613 1.81 1.81 18.67
CA ASN A 613 2.44 0.57 18.20
C ASN A 613 3.93 0.50 18.57
N GLN A 614 4.65 1.61 18.45
CA GLN A 614 6.07 1.69 18.81
C GLN A 614 6.29 1.50 20.32
N ILE A 615 5.42 2.11 21.13
CA ILE A 615 5.43 1.93 22.59
C ILE A 615 5.18 0.46 22.96
N LEU A 616 4.18 -0.16 22.32
CA LEU A 616 3.84 -1.57 22.57
C LEU A 616 4.93 -2.52 22.10
N MET A 617 5.61 -2.23 20.97
CA MET A 617 6.77 -3.03 20.53
C MET A 617 7.91 -2.97 21.55
N LEU A 618 8.24 -1.78 22.07
CA LEU A 618 9.25 -1.60 23.12
C LEU A 618 8.84 -2.26 24.44
N ASP A 619 7.56 -2.22 24.81
CA ASP A 619 7.03 -2.89 26.00
C ASP A 619 7.13 -4.41 25.87
N ILE A 620 6.73 -4.96 24.72
CA ILE A 620 6.87 -6.40 24.42
C ILE A 620 8.34 -6.81 24.48
N LEU A 621 9.26 -6.02 23.90
CA LEU A 621 10.70 -6.27 23.97
C LEU A 621 11.19 -6.31 25.42
N SER A 622 10.85 -5.30 26.21
CA SER A 622 11.21 -5.18 27.64
C SER A 622 10.73 -6.37 28.45
N LYS A 623 9.49 -6.81 28.22
CA LYS A 623 8.88 -7.92 28.97
C LYS A 623 9.35 -9.29 28.48
N ASN A 624 9.63 -9.41 27.18
CA ASN A 624 10.19 -10.62 26.58
C ASN A 624 11.57 -10.96 27.16
N ASP A 625 12.40 -9.97 27.38
CA ASP A 625 13.72 -10.09 28.01
C ASP A 625 14.54 -11.26 27.41
N TRP A 626 14.56 -11.39 26.09
CA TRP A 626 15.22 -12.42 25.28
C TRP A 626 14.72 -13.87 25.50
N LYS A 627 13.56 -14.09 26.06
CA LYS A 627 13.00 -15.45 26.27
C LYS A 627 12.47 -16.07 24.99
N ARG A 628 11.95 -15.27 24.08
CA ARG A 628 11.43 -15.68 22.78
C ARG A 628 12.15 -14.93 21.68
N PRO A 629 12.57 -15.60 20.59
CA PRO A 629 13.15 -14.91 19.44
C PRO A 629 12.17 -13.92 18.82
N ILE A 630 12.69 -12.76 18.40
CA ILE A 630 11.92 -11.72 17.70
C ILE A 630 12.46 -11.61 16.28
N TYR A 631 11.53 -11.60 15.33
CA TYR A 631 11.80 -11.49 13.90
C TYR A 631 11.01 -10.34 13.27
N PHE A 632 11.48 -9.87 12.10
CA PHE A 632 10.84 -8.85 11.27
C PHE A 632 10.78 -9.35 9.84
N THR A 633 9.68 -9.07 9.09
CA THR A 633 9.55 -9.48 7.68
C THR A 633 10.50 -8.74 6.74
N GLY A 634 11.07 -7.62 7.15
CA GLY A 634 11.98 -6.85 6.30
C GLY A 634 11.28 -5.98 5.26
N GLY A 635 12.05 -5.42 4.33
CA GLY A 635 11.52 -4.59 3.25
C GLY A 635 11.25 -3.14 3.62
N SER A 636 11.43 -2.74 4.88
CA SER A 636 11.32 -1.37 5.35
C SER A 636 12.68 -0.70 5.52
N TYR A 637 12.71 0.59 5.24
CA TYR A 637 13.88 1.43 5.53
C TYR A 637 13.72 2.25 6.81
N LYS A 638 12.53 2.21 7.44
CA LYS A 638 12.25 2.97 8.66
C LYS A 638 12.89 2.30 9.86
N GLU A 639 13.68 3.05 10.59
CA GLU A 639 14.37 2.60 11.80
C GLU A 639 13.41 2.08 12.87
N SER A 640 12.25 2.74 13.00
CA SER A 640 11.22 2.40 13.98
C SER A 640 10.63 0.99 13.82
N GLU A 641 10.61 0.44 12.61
CA GLU A 641 10.07 -0.90 12.36
C GLU A 641 10.98 -2.02 12.86
N TYR A 642 12.26 -1.69 13.09
CA TYR A 642 13.25 -2.55 13.74
C TYR A 642 13.57 -2.10 15.17
N MET A 643 12.67 -1.34 15.80
CA MET A 643 12.81 -0.81 17.16
C MET A 643 14.13 -0.04 17.37
N TRP A 644 14.60 0.66 16.33
CA TRP A 644 15.89 1.40 16.28
C TRP A 644 17.11 0.52 16.56
N MET A 645 17.06 -0.79 16.23
CA MET A 645 18.11 -1.77 16.45
C MET A 645 18.58 -2.44 15.15
N LYS A 646 18.66 -1.71 14.05
CA LYS A 646 19.10 -2.25 12.74
C LYS A 646 20.52 -2.83 12.77
N ASN A 647 21.37 -2.32 13.66
CA ASN A 647 22.73 -2.85 13.85
C ASN A 647 22.80 -4.13 14.69
N TYR A 648 21.68 -4.76 15.00
CA TYR A 648 21.58 -5.96 15.82
C TYR A 648 20.69 -7.02 15.14
N LEU A 649 20.84 -7.18 13.83
CA LEU A 649 20.02 -8.08 13.03
C LEU A 649 20.84 -9.21 12.42
N GLN A 650 20.21 -10.37 12.25
CA GLN A 650 20.70 -11.50 11.44
C GLN A 650 19.66 -11.81 10.37
N LEU A 651 20.08 -11.95 9.13
CA LEU A 651 19.20 -12.34 8.02
C LEU A 651 19.12 -13.87 7.96
N ASP A 652 17.95 -14.41 8.28
CA ASP A 652 17.62 -15.83 8.13
C ASP A 652 16.57 -15.98 7.00
N GLY A 653 16.99 -16.40 5.81
CA GLY A 653 16.10 -16.56 4.66
C GLY A 653 15.41 -15.26 4.24
N LEU A 654 14.11 -15.10 4.56
CA LEU A 654 13.30 -13.91 4.23
C LEU A 654 13.04 -12.99 5.44
N VAL A 655 13.54 -13.33 6.62
CA VAL A 655 13.27 -12.58 7.85
C VAL A 655 14.55 -12.08 8.52
N TYR A 656 14.43 -10.99 9.25
CA TYR A 656 15.49 -10.45 10.09
C TYR A 656 15.25 -10.86 11.54
N LYS A 657 16.17 -11.59 12.11
CA LYS A 657 16.17 -12.00 13.51
C LYS A 657 16.88 -10.94 14.35
N LEU A 658 16.30 -10.51 15.45
CA LEU A 658 16.95 -9.65 16.43
C LEU A 658 17.96 -10.49 17.22
N VAL A 659 19.21 -10.10 17.22
CA VAL A 659 20.31 -10.78 17.91
C VAL A 659 21.08 -9.80 18.80
N PRO A 660 21.52 -10.18 19.99
CA PRO A 660 22.31 -9.31 20.87
C PRO A 660 23.81 -9.32 20.48
N ILE A 661 24.10 -9.18 19.20
CA ILE A 661 25.44 -9.12 18.62
C ILE A 661 25.45 -7.93 17.69
N GLU A 662 26.51 -7.13 17.77
CA GLU A 662 26.66 -5.96 16.90
C GLU A 662 26.89 -6.39 15.45
N THR A 663 26.07 -5.92 14.55
CA THR A 663 26.09 -6.20 13.10
C THR A 663 26.00 -4.87 12.34
N PRO A 664 27.07 -4.07 12.31
CA PRO A 664 27.03 -2.71 11.76
C PRO A 664 26.65 -2.73 10.29
N ILE A 665 25.84 -1.76 9.90
CA ILE A 665 25.41 -1.57 8.50
C ILE A 665 26.53 -0.84 7.76
N ASP A 666 26.88 -1.30 6.55
CA ASP A 666 27.78 -0.57 5.66
C ASP A 666 27.09 0.74 5.20
N GLU A 667 27.71 1.88 5.50
CA GLU A 667 27.21 3.21 5.13
C GLU A 667 27.12 3.38 3.59
N ASN A 668 27.95 2.68 2.83
CA ASN A 668 27.93 2.69 1.36
C ASN A 668 26.80 1.82 0.78
N ASN A 669 26.28 0.86 1.59
CA ASN A 669 25.21 -0.02 1.17
C ASN A 669 24.15 -0.24 2.28
N PRO A 670 23.42 0.81 2.67
CA PRO A 670 22.52 0.77 3.82
C PRO A 670 21.35 -0.21 3.66
N TYR A 671 21.17 -0.76 2.47
CA TYR A 671 20.11 -1.75 2.18
C TYR A 671 20.52 -3.18 2.55
N GLN A 672 21.82 -3.43 2.76
CA GLN A 672 22.37 -4.74 3.15
C GLN A 672 22.54 -4.86 4.67
N MET A 673 21.45 -4.71 5.41
CA MET A 673 21.48 -4.86 6.86
C MET A 673 21.47 -6.34 7.30
N GLY A 674 21.97 -6.60 8.52
CA GLY A 674 21.99 -7.92 9.17
C GLY A 674 23.13 -8.83 8.68
N LYS A 675 23.77 -9.54 9.64
CA LYS A 675 24.76 -10.57 9.30
C LYS A 675 24.08 -11.81 8.72
N ILE A 676 24.83 -12.63 7.97
CA ILE A 676 24.35 -13.90 7.44
C ILE A 676 25.20 -15.03 8.03
N GLU A 677 24.52 -16.00 8.63
CA GLU A 677 25.11 -17.30 8.95
C GLU A 677 24.92 -18.22 7.74
N ALA A 678 25.94 -18.30 6.89
CA ALA A 678 25.81 -18.84 5.53
C ALA A 678 25.29 -20.29 5.51
N ASN A 679 25.84 -21.22 6.30
CA ASN A 679 25.39 -22.60 6.34
C ASN A 679 23.97 -22.74 6.93
N ARG A 680 23.63 -21.97 7.92
CA ARG A 680 22.29 -21.95 8.51
C ARG A 680 21.25 -21.46 7.48
N MET A 681 21.52 -20.31 6.84
CA MET A 681 20.62 -19.73 5.85
C MET A 681 20.52 -20.64 4.60
N TYR A 682 21.60 -21.30 4.17
CA TYR A 682 21.54 -22.29 3.12
C TYR A 682 20.56 -23.43 3.45
N ASN A 683 20.64 -24.00 4.67
CA ASN A 683 19.73 -25.05 5.09
C ASN A 683 18.27 -24.61 5.17
N ILE A 684 18.00 -23.35 5.53
CA ILE A 684 16.68 -22.74 5.50
C ILE A 684 16.15 -22.68 4.07
N VAL A 685 16.92 -22.11 3.15
CA VAL A 685 16.55 -21.95 1.74
C VAL A 685 16.24 -23.28 1.06
N LYS A 686 16.97 -24.34 1.41
CA LYS A 686 16.75 -25.69 0.87
C LYS A 686 15.43 -26.34 1.29
N LYS A 687 14.80 -25.85 2.37
CA LYS A 687 13.47 -26.31 2.81
C LYS A 687 12.32 -25.64 2.03
N TRP A 688 12.58 -24.52 1.35
CA TRP A 688 11.50 -23.72 0.76
C TRP A 688 10.78 -24.46 -0.36
N GLY A 689 9.44 -24.40 -0.31
CA GLY A 689 8.59 -24.65 -1.46
C GLY A 689 8.50 -23.41 -2.35
N TRP A 690 8.36 -23.60 -3.65
CA TRP A 690 8.33 -22.49 -4.64
C TRP A 690 6.98 -22.30 -5.34
N GLY A 691 5.97 -23.11 -4.99
CA GLY A 691 4.59 -22.92 -5.45
C GLY A 691 4.41 -22.94 -6.97
N ASN A 692 5.24 -23.72 -7.66
CA ASN A 692 5.30 -23.80 -9.13
C ASN A 692 5.72 -22.50 -9.81
N SER A 693 6.44 -21.61 -9.11
CA SER A 693 6.82 -20.28 -9.61
C SER A 693 7.55 -20.29 -10.96
N GLN A 694 8.30 -21.37 -11.28
CA GLN A 694 9.02 -21.54 -12.54
C GLN A 694 8.14 -21.85 -13.76
N SER A 695 6.86 -22.15 -13.54
CA SER A 695 6.00 -22.60 -14.64
C SER A 695 5.52 -21.45 -15.51
N SER A 696 5.80 -21.51 -16.83
CA SER A 696 5.30 -20.55 -17.81
C SER A 696 3.78 -20.59 -17.98
N LYS A 697 3.10 -21.67 -17.51
CA LYS A 697 1.66 -21.80 -17.56
C LYS A 697 0.95 -20.97 -16.49
N ILE A 698 1.67 -20.58 -15.43
CA ILE A 698 1.12 -19.80 -14.34
C ILE A 698 1.19 -18.31 -14.69
N TYR A 699 0.13 -17.58 -14.39
CA TYR A 699 0.15 -16.13 -14.43
C TYR A 699 0.70 -15.56 -13.11
N HIS A 700 1.76 -14.75 -13.23
CA HIS A 700 2.34 -14.01 -12.12
C HIS A 700 1.88 -12.56 -12.21
N ASP A 701 0.96 -12.15 -11.33
CA ASP A 701 0.53 -10.76 -11.22
C ASP A 701 1.67 -9.86 -10.68
N PRO A 702 1.55 -8.51 -10.78
CA PRO A 702 2.60 -7.60 -10.34
C PRO A 702 3.03 -7.78 -8.88
N GLU A 703 2.10 -8.10 -7.98
CA GLU A 703 2.44 -8.30 -6.55
C GLU A 703 3.25 -9.59 -6.35
N THR A 704 2.90 -10.66 -7.07
CA THR A 704 3.70 -11.90 -7.06
C THR A 704 5.09 -11.66 -7.62
N ARG A 705 5.21 -10.89 -8.72
CA ARG A 705 6.54 -10.56 -9.31
C ARG A 705 7.40 -9.73 -8.35
N LYS A 706 6.81 -8.79 -7.59
CA LYS A 706 7.52 -8.00 -6.58
C LYS A 706 8.19 -8.85 -5.49
N ASN A 707 7.61 -9.97 -5.13
CA ASN A 707 8.19 -10.85 -4.11
C ASN A 707 9.59 -11.36 -4.52
N SER A 708 9.86 -11.48 -5.84
CA SER A 708 11.19 -11.85 -6.34
C SER A 708 12.30 -10.88 -5.94
N ILE A 709 11.98 -9.64 -5.60
CA ILE A 709 12.95 -8.63 -5.17
C ILE A 709 13.67 -9.11 -3.90
N SER A 710 12.91 -9.44 -2.86
CA SER A 710 13.47 -9.92 -1.59
C SER A 710 14.16 -11.28 -1.77
N PHE A 711 13.56 -12.20 -2.51
CA PHE A 711 14.18 -13.50 -2.78
C PHE A 711 15.55 -13.35 -3.47
N ARG A 712 15.61 -12.63 -4.59
CA ARG A 712 16.86 -12.45 -5.36
C ARG A 712 17.92 -11.72 -4.54
N SER A 713 17.56 -10.62 -3.88
CA SER A 713 18.50 -9.87 -3.05
C SER A 713 19.09 -10.75 -1.95
N ASN A 714 18.26 -11.51 -1.23
CA ASN A 714 18.71 -12.33 -0.11
C ASN A 714 19.50 -13.58 -0.57
N LEU A 715 19.09 -14.21 -1.70
CA LEU A 715 19.83 -15.33 -2.27
C LEU A 715 21.21 -14.90 -2.81
N HIS A 716 21.31 -13.71 -3.43
CA HIS A 716 22.59 -13.17 -3.86
C HIS A 716 23.53 -12.96 -2.66
N ARG A 717 23.05 -12.28 -1.60
CA ARG A 717 23.81 -12.08 -0.36
C ARG A 717 24.25 -13.39 0.28
N LEU A 718 23.37 -14.42 0.27
CA LEU A 718 23.74 -15.75 0.75
C LEU A 718 24.86 -16.34 -0.09
N SER A 719 24.82 -16.22 -1.42
CA SER A 719 25.87 -16.74 -2.29
C SER A 719 27.23 -16.07 -2.02
N GLU A 720 27.23 -14.73 -1.80
CA GLU A 720 28.45 -14.01 -1.41
C GLU A 720 29.01 -14.52 -0.08
N SER A 721 28.15 -14.67 0.95
CA SER A 721 28.57 -15.20 2.25
C SER A 721 29.07 -16.64 2.18
N LEU A 722 28.51 -17.48 1.29
CA LEU A 722 29.02 -18.84 1.05
C LEU A 722 30.40 -18.84 0.37
N ILE A 723 30.64 -17.89 -0.54
CA ILE A 723 31.97 -17.71 -1.17
C ILE A 723 32.99 -17.29 -0.12
N GLU A 724 32.66 -16.37 0.77
CA GLU A 724 33.56 -15.91 1.84
C GLU A 724 34.04 -17.05 2.77
N ILE A 725 33.18 -18.03 3.05
CA ILE A 725 33.55 -19.20 3.86
C ILE A 725 34.10 -20.37 3.04
N GLY A 726 34.26 -20.19 1.72
CA GLY A 726 34.86 -21.21 0.82
C GLY A 726 33.90 -22.30 0.32
N GLU A 727 32.62 -22.21 0.58
CA GLU A 727 31.56 -23.14 0.14
C GLU A 727 31.08 -22.84 -1.29
N LEU A 728 32.01 -22.94 -2.26
CA LEU A 728 31.81 -22.49 -3.64
C LEU A 728 30.70 -23.25 -4.39
N GLU A 729 30.57 -24.57 -4.13
CA GLU A 729 29.54 -25.40 -4.76
C GLU A 729 28.13 -24.99 -4.28
N LYS A 730 27.98 -24.73 -2.98
CA LYS A 730 26.71 -24.24 -2.42
C LYS A 730 26.36 -22.85 -2.94
N ALA A 731 27.35 -21.97 -3.10
CA ALA A 731 27.18 -20.66 -3.66
C ALA A 731 26.62 -20.72 -5.11
N GLU A 732 27.23 -21.56 -5.96
CA GLU A 732 26.75 -21.82 -7.32
C GLU A 732 25.32 -22.37 -7.32
N GLU A 733 25.02 -23.33 -6.44
CA GLU A 733 23.67 -23.91 -6.32
C GLU A 733 22.62 -22.85 -5.98
N ILE A 734 22.92 -21.92 -5.06
CA ILE A 734 22.00 -20.84 -4.68
C ILE A 734 21.78 -19.84 -5.83
N LEU A 735 22.82 -19.50 -6.58
CA LEU A 735 22.71 -18.64 -7.76
C LEU A 735 21.81 -19.30 -8.82
N ASP A 736 22.06 -20.58 -9.14
CA ASP A 736 21.25 -21.34 -10.10
C ASP A 736 19.79 -21.47 -9.65
N LEU A 737 19.56 -21.76 -8.37
CA LEU A 737 18.24 -21.89 -7.76
C LEU A 737 17.40 -20.61 -7.96
N SER A 738 18.03 -19.44 -7.85
CA SER A 738 17.34 -18.16 -8.04
C SER A 738 16.70 -18.04 -9.42
N PHE A 739 17.42 -18.42 -10.49
CA PHE A 739 16.91 -18.32 -11.86
C PHE A 739 16.08 -19.53 -12.26
N GLU A 740 16.36 -20.73 -11.71
CA GLU A 740 15.51 -21.90 -11.92
C GLU A 740 14.11 -21.67 -11.40
N LYS A 741 13.98 -21.14 -10.20
CA LYS A 741 12.68 -20.94 -9.52
C LYS A 741 11.99 -19.63 -9.87
N MET A 742 12.75 -18.62 -10.25
CA MET A 742 12.23 -17.30 -10.65
C MET A 742 12.88 -16.85 -11.97
N PRO A 743 12.51 -17.47 -13.11
CA PRO A 743 13.04 -17.09 -14.41
C PRO A 743 12.85 -15.60 -14.70
N LEU A 744 13.83 -14.94 -15.34
CA LEU A 744 13.80 -13.50 -15.62
C LEU A 744 12.61 -13.11 -16.49
N TYR A 745 12.28 -13.90 -17.50
CA TYR A 745 11.16 -13.64 -18.42
C TYR A 745 9.78 -13.69 -17.75
N LEU A 746 9.65 -14.32 -16.54
CA LEU A 746 8.41 -14.35 -15.78
C LEU A 746 8.35 -13.25 -14.72
N PHE A 747 9.49 -12.96 -14.07
CA PHE A 747 9.52 -12.07 -12.91
C PHE A 747 10.05 -10.67 -13.20
N GLY A 748 10.86 -10.48 -14.24
CA GLY A 748 11.48 -9.18 -14.56
C GLY A 748 12.52 -8.77 -13.51
N TYR A 749 12.59 -7.46 -13.20
CA TYR A 749 13.55 -6.85 -12.25
C TYR A 749 15.01 -7.13 -12.63
N TYR A 750 15.37 -6.89 -13.90
CA TYR A 750 16.65 -7.21 -14.49
C TYR A 750 17.85 -6.63 -13.74
N SER A 751 17.72 -5.38 -13.23
CA SER A 751 18.79 -4.71 -12.48
C SER A 751 19.21 -5.44 -11.19
N LEU A 752 18.30 -6.18 -10.55
CA LEU A 752 18.62 -6.98 -9.37
C LEU A 752 19.40 -8.26 -9.72
N SER A 753 19.46 -8.59 -10.99
CA SER A 753 20.17 -9.77 -11.49
C SER A 753 21.56 -9.42 -12.03
N GLU A 754 21.87 -8.15 -12.26
CA GLU A 754 23.20 -7.71 -12.73
C GLU A 754 24.35 -8.13 -11.79
N PRO A 755 24.24 -8.02 -10.44
CA PRO A 755 25.28 -8.44 -9.52
C PRO A 755 25.62 -9.93 -9.64
N TYR A 756 24.66 -10.78 -9.99
CA TYR A 756 24.87 -12.22 -10.17
C TYR A 756 25.89 -12.55 -11.27
N ILE A 757 26.01 -11.71 -12.30
CA ILE A 757 26.97 -11.87 -13.39
C ILE A 757 28.40 -11.87 -12.82
N LYS A 758 28.72 -10.88 -11.98
CA LYS A 758 30.03 -10.75 -11.33
C LYS A 758 30.29 -11.93 -10.40
N THR A 759 29.29 -12.39 -9.66
CA THR A 759 29.39 -13.51 -8.72
C THR A 759 29.63 -14.83 -9.46
N TYR A 760 28.97 -15.07 -10.60
CA TYR A 760 29.31 -16.22 -11.46
C TYR A 760 30.76 -16.16 -11.96
N TYR A 761 31.23 -14.96 -12.35
CA TYR A 761 32.63 -14.82 -12.81
C TYR A 761 33.65 -15.07 -11.70
N SER A 762 33.36 -14.64 -10.46
CA SER A 762 34.23 -14.94 -9.31
C SER A 762 34.32 -16.44 -9.00
N LEU A 763 33.27 -17.20 -9.32
CA LEU A 763 33.24 -18.66 -9.23
C LEU A 763 33.84 -19.37 -10.45
N ASN A 764 34.40 -18.62 -11.41
CA ASN A 764 34.91 -19.14 -12.70
C ASN A 764 33.83 -19.79 -13.57
N LYS A 765 32.54 -19.44 -13.36
CA LYS A 765 31.39 -19.92 -14.15
C LYS A 765 31.04 -18.93 -15.28
N PHE A 766 32.04 -18.72 -16.14
CA PHE A 766 32.00 -17.69 -17.17
C PHE A 766 30.84 -17.85 -18.16
N ASP A 767 30.49 -19.07 -18.58
CA ASP A 767 29.39 -19.29 -19.53
C ASP A 767 28.02 -18.95 -18.91
N LYS A 768 27.79 -19.25 -17.64
CA LYS A 768 26.56 -18.89 -16.92
C LYS A 768 26.45 -17.37 -16.77
N GLY A 769 27.51 -16.72 -16.30
CA GLY A 769 27.55 -15.27 -16.17
C GLY A 769 27.34 -14.55 -17.51
N TYR A 770 27.97 -15.04 -18.58
CA TYR A 770 27.79 -14.46 -19.90
C TYR A 770 26.40 -14.70 -20.50
N SER A 771 25.80 -15.87 -20.27
CA SER A 771 24.42 -16.13 -20.70
C SER A 771 23.45 -15.16 -20.03
N LEU A 772 23.60 -14.95 -18.72
CA LEU A 772 22.79 -14.01 -17.95
C LEU A 772 23.01 -12.55 -18.45
N TYR A 773 24.28 -12.17 -18.68
CA TYR A 773 24.61 -10.87 -19.26
C TYR A 773 23.88 -10.66 -20.59
N LYS A 774 23.91 -11.61 -21.51
CA LYS A 774 23.26 -11.49 -22.83
C LYS A 774 21.74 -11.42 -22.73
N GLU A 775 21.13 -12.13 -21.78
CA GLU A 775 19.69 -12.06 -21.54
C GLU A 775 19.30 -10.66 -21.08
N ILE A 776 20.00 -10.07 -20.10
CA ILE A 776 19.73 -8.74 -19.56
C ILE A 776 20.05 -7.66 -20.62
N GLU A 777 21.18 -7.78 -21.32
CA GLU A 777 21.59 -6.88 -22.39
C GLU A 777 20.53 -6.79 -23.48
N ASN A 778 20.03 -7.93 -23.96
CA ASN A 778 18.99 -7.96 -24.98
C ASN A 778 17.71 -7.25 -24.52
N LYS A 779 17.33 -7.43 -23.26
CA LYS A 779 16.17 -6.74 -22.67
C LYS A 779 16.35 -5.22 -22.64
N TYR A 780 17.50 -4.75 -22.20
CA TYR A 780 17.77 -3.31 -22.21
C TYR A 780 17.82 -2.74 -23.62
N PHE A 781 18.35 -3.50 -24.59
CA PHE A 781 18.28 -3.09 -26.00
C PHE A 781 16.85 -2.99 -26.52
N GLU A 782 15.95 -3.93 -26.19
CA GLU A 782 14.52 -3.85 -26.56
C GLU A 782 13.90 -2.52 -26.08
N TYR A 783 14.16 -2.12 -24.82
CA TYR A 783 13.66 -0.87 -24.26
C TYR A 783 14.29 0.37 -24.93
N VAL A 784 15.61 0.40 -25.11
CA VAL A 784 16.30 1.53 -25.75
C VAL A 784 15.83 1.71 -27.18
N GLU A 785 15.68 0.62 -27.92
CA GLU A 785 15.16 0.65 -29.31
C GLU A 785 13.73 1.19 -29.35
N TYR A 786 12.84 0.67 -28.53
CA TYR A 786 11.45 1.11 -28.47
C TYR A 786 11.31 2.60 -28.15
N TYR A 787 12.02 3.08 -27.11
CA TYR A 787 11.95 4.48 -26.73
C TYR A 787 12.62 5.41 -27.74
N SER A 788 13.71 4.98 -28.37
CA SER A 788 14.37 5.74 -29.46
C SER A 788 13.49 5.87 -30.70
N ASP A 789 12.82 4.80 -31.11
CA ASP A 789 11.84 4.83 -32.21
C ASP A 789 10.61 5.70 -31.83
N SER A 790 10.17 5.64 -30.60
CA SER A 790 9.03 6.42 -30.09
C SER A 790 9.34 7.92 -30.06
N TYR A 791 10.58 8.31 -29.73
CA TYR A 791 11.05 9.70 -29.73
C TYR A 791 11.03 10.31 -31.11
N ASN A 792 11.45 9.54 -32.12
CA ASN A 792 11.45 9.99 -33.53
C ASN A 792 10.03 10.18 -34.08
N ASN A 793 9.01 9.67 -33.42
CA ASN A 793 7.62 9.82 -33.83
C ASN A 793 7.01 11.08 -33.16
N LYS A 794 6.90 12.19 -33.96
CA LYS A 794 6.48 13.53 -33.50
C LYS A 794 5.14 13.61 -32.73
N ASN A 795 4.38 12.53 -32.66
CA ASN A 795 3.10 12.46 -31.95
C ASN A 795 3.24 12.04 -30.46
N PHE A 796 4.46 11.75 -30.00
CA PHE A 796 4.70 11.22 -28.67
C PHE A 796 5.16 12.33 -27.71
N ARG A 797 4.69 12.28 -26.45
CA ARG A 797 5.06 13.29 -25.43
C ARG A 797 6.52 13.13 -25.04
N ILE A 798 7.34 14.06 -25.47
CA ILE A 798 8.81 14.05 -25.36
C ILE A 798 9.27 13.94 -23.89
N SER A 799 8.60 14.62 -22.96
CA SER A 799 9.01 14.66 -21.55
C SER A 799 8.85 13.32 -20.80
N GLU A 800 7.79 12.57 -21.08
CA GLU A 800 7.53 11.27 -20.40
C GLU A 800 8.52 10.19 -20.86
N ASN A 801 9.00 10.26 -22.08
CA ASN A 801 9.92 9.27 -22.65
C ASN A 801 11.40 9.59 -22.45
N ALA A 802 11.74 10.86 -22.23
CA ALA A 802 13.13 11.25 -22.00
C ALA A 802 13.74 10.58 -20.77
N GLU A 803 12.97 10.51 -19.69
CA GLU A 803 13.40 9.84 -18.45
C GLU A 803 13.63 8.34 -18.64
N ASN A 804 12.73 7.66 -19.36
CA ASN A 804 12.86 6.23 -19.65
C ASN A 804 14.02 5.94 -20.59
N ILE A 805 14.19 6.74 -21.64
CA ILE A 805 15.35 6.64 -22.52
C ILE A 805 16.62 6.75 -21.68
N PHE A 806 16.75 7.79 -20.86
CA PHE A 806 17.91 8.00 -19.99
C PHE A 806 18.13 6.80 -19.08
N THR A 807 17.11 6.34 -18.37
CA THR A 807 17.22 5.24 -17.39
C THR A 807 17.70 3.95 -18.04
N TYR A 808 17.09 3.51 -19.14
CA TYR A 808 17.48 2.24 -19.77
C TYR A 808 18.82 2.35 -20.50
N THR A 809 19.16 3.53 -21.02
CA THR A 809 20.48 3.74 -21.64
C THR A 809 21.59 3.71 -20.61
N GLU A 810 21.41 4.35 -19.44
CA GLU A 810 22.39 4.31 -18.35
C GLU A 810 22.57 2.90 -17.79
N ARG A 811 21.49 2.13 -17.65
CA ARG A 811 21.57 0.72 -17.24
C ARG A 811 22.34 -0.12 -18.27
N LEU A 812 22.02 0.04 -19.54
CA LEU A 812 22.70 -0.66 -20.63
C LEU A 812 24.19 -0.28 -20.68
N ARG A 813 24.52 1.02 -20.56
CA ARG A 813 25.89 1.52 -20.48
C ARG A 813 26.65 0.86 -19.32
N GLY A 814 26.10 0.92 -18.11
CA GLY A 814 26.73 0.32 -16.92
C GLY A 814 26.92 -1.20 -17.02
N LEU A 815 25.96 -1.89 -17.64
CA LEU A 815 26.06 -3.33 -17.87
C LEU A 815 27.21 -3.66 -18.85
N ILE A 816 27.31 -2.93 -19.97
CA ILE A 816 28.40 -3.10 -20.96
C ILE A 816 29.74 -2.76 -20.32
N GLU A 817 29.87 -1.66 -19.57
CA GLU A 817 31.09 -1.30 -18.85
C GLU A 817 31.53 -2.40 -17.88
N SER A 818 30.60 -2.95 -17.11
CA SER A 818 30.87 -4.06 -16.18
C SER A 818 31.41 -5.29 -16.91
N GLN A 819 30.87 -5.56 -18.10
CA GLN A 819 31.33 -6.68 -18.93
C GLN A 819 32.73 -6.42 -19.52
N ILE A 820 33.02 -5.19 -19.94
CA ILE A 820 34.37 -4.78 -20.38
C ILE A 820 35.39 -4.99 -19.27
N GLN A 821 35.08 -4.56 -18.05
CA GLN A 821 35.96 -4.73 -16.90
C GLN A 821 36.26 -6.20 -16.59
N SER A 822 35.30 -7.12 -16.85
CA SER A 822 35.52 -8.56 -16.67
C SER A 822 36.53 -9.16 -17.66
N LYS A 823 36.85 -8.47 -18.75
CA LYS A 823 37.76 -8.90 -19.83
C LYS A 823 37.36 -10.23 -20.51
N HIS A 824 36.12 -10.67 -20.32
CA HIS A 824 35.60 -11.92 -20.89
C HIS A 824 34.80 -11.67 -22.17
N LYS A 825 35.05 -12.51 -23.20
CA LYS A 825 34.37 -12.41 -24.53
C LYS A 825 34.35 -11.01 -25.16
N PHE A 826 35.50 -10.36 -25.17
CA PHE A 826 35.66 -8.97 -25.62
C PHE A 826 35.17 -8.71 -27.07
N VAL A 827 35.39 -9.66 -27.99
CA VAL A 827 35.00 -9.48 -29.42
C VAL A 827 33.48 -9.36 -29.56
N GLU A 828 32.73 -10.05 -28.76
CA GLU A 828 31.23 -9.96 -28.78
C GLU A 828 30.72 -8.64 -28.22
N ILE A 829 31.46 -8.02 -27.30
CA ILE A 829 31.11 -6.74 -26.70
C ILE A 829 31.23 -5.60 -27.69
N GLU A 830 32.16 -5.66 -28.65
CA GLU A 830 32.35 -4.64 -29.66
C GLU A 830 31.06 -4.40 -30.49
N SER A 831 30.34 -5.47 -30.84
CA SER A 831 29.06 -5.37 -31.51
C SER A 831 27.97 -4.69 -30.68
N SER A 832 27.97 -4.96 -29.38
CA SER A 832 27.06 -4.33 -28.40
C SER A 832 27.31 -2.84 -28.26
N ILE A 833 28.58 -2.44 -28.24
CA ILE A 833 28.99 -1.02 -28.19
C ILE A 833 28.57 -0.29 -29.46
N GLN A 834 28.81 -0.85 -30.64
CA GLN A 834 28.41 -0.23 -31.91
C GLN A 834 26.88 -0.08 -32.00
N ARG A 835 26.12 -1.10 -31.53
CA ARG A 835 24.64 -1.02 -31.44
C ARG A 835 24.20 0.06 -30.44
N PHE A 836 24.84 0.14 -29.27
CA PHE A 836 24.60 1.17 -28.28
C PHE A 836 24.81 2.57 -28.85
N ILE A 837 25.98 2.85 -29.45
CA ILE A 837 26.30 4.16 -30.04
C ILE A 837 25.25 4.54 -31.10
N LYS A 838 24.85 3.60 -31.96
CA LYS A 838 23.84 3.86 -33.00
C LYS A 838 22.50 4.27 -32.41
N LEU A 839 22.03 3.61 -31.35
CA LEU A 839 20.74 3.87 -30.73
C LEU A 839 20.72 5.15 -29.91
N THR A 840 21.85 5.50 -29.28
CA THR A 840 21.96 6.70 -28.46
C THR A 840 22.15 7.98 -29.21
N THR A 841 22.23 7.97 -30.56
CA THR A 841 22.29 9.20 -31.40
C THR A 841 21.10 10.13 -31.14
N VAL A 842 19.95 9.62 -30.72
CA VAL A 842 18.77 10.39 -30.30
C VAL A 842 19.09 11.34 -29.16
N TYR A 843 20.06 11.01 -28.31
CA TYR A 843 20.51 11.85 -27.18
C TYR A 843 21.11 13.19 -27.62
N LYS A 844 21.72 13.23 -28.81
CA LYS A 844 22.28 14.45 -29.37
C LYS A 844 21.20 15.54 -29.52
N ASP A 845 19.99 15.13 -29.86
CA ASP A 845 18.86 16.02 -30.03
C ASP A 845 18.22 16.41 -28.67
N LEU A 846 18.32 15.55 -27.65
CA LEU A 846 17.78 15.78 -26.33
C LEU A 846 18.66 16.68 -25.43
N TYR A 847 19.96 16.43 -25.40
CA TYR A 847 20.92 17.07 -24.48
C TYR A 847 21.95 17.97 -25.15
N GLY A 848 21.91 18.09 -26.49
CA GLY A 848 22.87 18.86 -27.25
C GLY A 848 24.13 18.09 -27.59
N SER A 849 24.82 18.57 -28.67
CA SER A 849 25.97 17.85 -29.23
C SER A 849 27.16 17.78 -28.29
N TYR A 850 27.37 18.80 -27.43
CA TYR A 850 28.51 18.84 -26.51
C TYR A 850 28.37 17.80 -25.38
N ASP A 851 27.19 17.73 -24.75
CA ASP A 851 26.93 16.78 -23.68
C ASP A 851 26.90 15.34 -24.18
N TYR A 852 26.37 15.12 -25.37
CA TYR A 852 26.39 13.80 -26.00
C TYR A 852 27.82 13.31 -26.32
N TYR A 853 28.68 14.18 -26.84
CA TYR A 853 30.07 13.78 -27.10
C TYR A 853 30.85 13.55 -25.82
N ASN A 854 30.65 14.35 -24.79
CA ASN A 854 31.28 14.10 -23.47
C ASN A 854 30.81 12.77 -22.90
N TYR A 855 29.51 12.48 -22.97
CA TYR A 855 28.94 11.21 -22.53
C TYR A 855 29.57 10.02 -23.26
N LEU A 856 29.63 10.06 -24.59
CA LEU A 856 30.27 9.00 -25.37
C LEU A 856 31.77 8.87 -25.12
N THR A 857 32.49 9.96 -24.94
CA THR A 857 33.93 9.94 -24.66
C THR A 857 34.19 9.23 -23.34
N ASN A 858 33.47 9.59 -22.29
CA ASN A 858 33.57 8.93 -20.97
C ASN A 858 33.24 7.42 -21.04
N PHE A 859 32.28 7.03 -21.86
CA PHE A 859 31.92 5.64 -22.09
C PHE A 859 32.97 4.85 -22.88
N LEU A 860 33.59 5.48 -23.87
CA LEU A 860 34.60 4.85 -24.75
C LEU A 860 36.00 4.79 -24.13
N GLU A 861 36.32 5.63 -23.14
CA GLU A 861 37.63 5.69 -22.50
C GLU A 861 38.10 4.34 -21.93
N PRO A 862 37.26 3.56 -21.16
CA PRO A 862 37.64 2.22 -20.70
C PRO A 862 37.91 1.23 -21.82
N LEU A 863 37.30 1.43 -22.98
CA LEU A 863 37.51 0.62 -24.18
C LEU A 863 38.84 0.92 -24.85
N TYR A 864 39.23 2.18 -24.85
CA TYR A 864 40.52 2.64 -25.37
C TYR A 864 41.66 2.01 -24.58
N GLU A 865 41.60 2.08 -23.25
CA GLU A 865 42.58 1.50 -22.36
C GLU A 865 42.72 -0.02 -22.60
N LEU A 866 41.59 -0.73 -22.69
CA LEU A 866 41.60 -2.18 -22.92
C LEU A 866 42.12 -2.59 -24.29
N ASN A 867 41.90 -1.73 -25.29
CA ASN A 867 42.38 -1.97 -26.66
C ASN A 867 43.86 -1.71 -26.79
N MET A 868 44.40 -0.69 -26.12
CA MET A 868 45.84 -0.43 -26.03
C MET A 868 46.62 -1.61 -25.38
N GLU A 869 46.06 -2.18 -24.31
CA GLU A 869 46.63 -3.40 -23.69
C GLU A 869 46.69 -4.61 -24.62
N LYS A 870 45.77 -4.70 -25.62
CA LYS A 870 45.68 -5.84 -26.55
C LYS A 870 46.32 -5.56 -27.94
N GLY A 871 46.87 -4.35 -28.17
CA GLY A 871 47.49 -3.98 -29.42
C GLY A 871 46.56 -3.91 -30.63
N ARG A 872 45.28 -3.67 -30.39
CA ARG A 872 44.23 -3.49 -31.45
C ARG A 872 43.82 -2.03 -31.57
N THR A 873 43.66 -1.53 -32.79
CA THR A 873 43.05 -0.22 -33.05
C THR A 873 41.54 -0.35 -33.20
N LEU A 874 40.76 0.31 -32.34
CA LEU A 874 39.30 0.37 -32.39
C LEU A 874 38.74 1.37 -33.42
N TYR A 875 39.61 2.13 -34.08
CA TYR A 875 39.25 3.13 -35.10
C TYR A 875 39.84 2.81 -36.45
N ASN A 876 39.03 2.35 -37.33
CA ASN A 876 39.07 2.61 -38.76
C ASN A 876 37.66 2.90 -39.25
#